data_b8a39015dfadde410c8e7cfc184da7a6
#
_entry.id   b8a39015dfadde410c8e7cfc184da7a6
#
_cell.length_a   1.000
_cell.length_b   1.000
_cell.length_c   1.000
_cell.angle_alpha   90.00
_cell.angle_beta   90.00
_cell.angle_gamma   90.00
#
_symmetry.space_group_name_H-M   'P 1'
#
loop_
_entity.id
_entity.type
_entity.pdbx_description
1 polymer ?
#
loop_
_entity_poly.entity_id
_entity_poly.type
_entity_poly.pdbx_seq_one_letter_code
_entity_poly.pdbx_strand_id
1 'polypeptide(L)'
;MKKRFRKITTLLLTLALVCSLLPGTALGADRTVNTSISAASQDKTLRILAVGNSFSVDSLQYLYQMGKSAGYDLVIGNLYHEKSSLAEHWNRLNNQENGYTYYKISAATNGVWSRQTSKSIQYGVKDEPWDIITLQQASGVSGVPSSYYSVKRWDCVNIGKSVTLTEQTAATAATAATAATAATMEEAVVQQLSNPVQLTAEESTEPMEAQEETPTPSEGDTSTEPADTGTGDSSASTSATEPVEPTEPTEPVEPSAKRSEQTITCGVPKWGDTSSVSLKASAQTALTYTSSNPKVMTVDESGRVTFLRTGKAVITITAAQSEQYYGARCKVTMTCERFNLTSSLQKKLKSDCSNKKVKFGWNLTWAYAQPSQWKKNQSFLTNYQDYYNQDQMTMYTAITDTVAQVVAPVGGFAVYIPTGTAIQNLRSSYVGDKLNRDGVHLNWSLGRYTAAMTWAAALGIDVNQITYRPSGSHAVSPLDVSAVRASVTDAIKTPLAVTQSSCTTAPILNNTEKVTLTNEAGGVRLTWKKAANATGYRIWRKTGNGSFKELPKITKDKTTTYLDTAVQKKSGVTYTYSIRAVSGSYMAPANQRKTILRLSSAGEAAANEKNGIKLTWSKVTGAEGYRIYRGNSGGEETMLKTVTSTVTAYTDKTVVSANGKSYTYTVQPYSGQWDGPSEGVSTVRLTGVTLKKAAKAGSGIKLTWTRNSKAKGYEIYRKMNGGKWTKVKTITKNSTLSCVDKAVRHGKTYSYKVCAYKDTSTSQLSNTKTVKR
;
A
#
# COMPACT_ATOMS: atom_id res chain seq x y z
N MET A 1 -44.68 36.70 -26.71
CA MET A 1 -43.80 35.75 -25.98
C MET A 1 -44.56 34.77 -25.09
N LYS A 2 -45.67 35.05 -24.48
CA LYS A 2 -46.41 34.13 -23.55
C LYS A 2 -47.09 32.91 -24.23
N LYS A 3 -47.34 32.90 -25.55
CA LYS A 3 -47.94 31.74 -26.24
C LYS A 3 -46.94 30.67 -26.71
N ARG A 4 -45.65 30.97 -26.81
CA ARG A 4 -44.60 29.99 -27.15
C ARG A 4 -44.13 29.18 -25.94
N PHE A 5 -44.15 29.75 -24.75
CA PHE A 5 -43.76 29.05 -23.50
C PHE A 5 -44.77 27.97 -23.07
N ARG A 6 -46.08 28.15 -23.35
CA ARG A 6 -47.11 27.13 -23.03
C ARG A 6 -47.04 25.90 -23.93
N LYS A 7 -46.59 26.02 -25.19
CA LYS A 7 -46.43 24.85 -26.08
C LYS A 7 -45.20 24.01 -25.76
N ILE A 8 -44.12 24.64 -25.28
CA ILE A 8 -42.90 23.90 -24.89
C ILE A 8 -43.11 23.17 -23.57
N THR A 9 -43.82 23.76 -22.60
CA THR A 9 -44.13 23.09 -21.31
C THR A 9 -45.10 21.91 -21.50
N THR A 10 -46.08 22.01 -22.43
CA THR A 10 -46.98 20.90 -22.73
C THR A 10 -46.26 19.78 -23.49
N LEU A 11 -45.31 20.10 -24.38
CA LEU A 11 -44.53 19.09 -25.11
C LEU A 11 -43.53 18.35 -24.16
N LEU A 12 -42.95 19.02 -23.19
CA LEU A 12 -42.10 18.40 -22.20
C LEU A 12 -42.89 17.55 -21.17
N LEU A 13 -44.10 17.94 -20.81
CA LEU A 13 -44.96 17.13 -19.95
C LEU A 13 -45.52 15.89 -20.70
N THR A 14 -45.87 15.98 -22.00
CA THR A 14 -46.28 14.82 -22.80
C THR A 14 -45.10 13.88 -23.09
N LEU A 15 -43.88 14.38 -23.26
CA LEU A 15 -42.69 13.52 -23.42
C LEU A 15 -42.34 12.79 -22.10
N ALA A 16 -42.49 13.45 -20.95
CA ALA A 16 -42.33 12.82 -19.64
C ALA A 16 -43.42 11.76 -19.35
N LEU A 17 -44.65 11.97 -19.83
CA LEU A 17 -45.75 11.02 -19.65
C LEU A 17 -45.67 9.84 -20.62
N VAL A 18 -45.11 10.01 -21.82
CA VAL A 18 -44.91 8.92 -22.80
C VAL A 18 -43.71 8.04 -22.39
N CYS A 19 -42.68 8.60 -21.73
CA CYS A 19 -41.61 7.81 -21.15
C CYS A 19 -42.01 7.00 -19.90
N SER A 20 -43.15 7.35 -19.27
CA SER A 20 -43.70 6.58 -18.14
C SER A 20 -44.68 5.48 -18.54
N LEU A 21 -45.01 5.35 -19.86
CA LEU A 21 -45.95 4.38 -20.44
C LEU A 21 -45.32 3.35 -21.37
N LEU A 22 -43.98 3.29 -21.44
CA LEU A 22 -43.32 2.10 -21.97
C LEU A 22 -43.41 1.04 -20.87
N PRO A 23 -44.03 -0.12 -21.10
CA PRO A 23 -43.91 -1.22 -20.17
C PRO A 23 -42.43 -1.63 -20.22
N GLY A 24 -41.66 -1.17 -19.21
CA GLY A 24 -40.48 -1.87 -18.81
C GLY A 24 -40.93 -3.30 -18.57
N THR A 25 -40.58 -4.21 -19.42
CA THR A 25 -40.61 -5.63 -19.11
C THR A 25 -39.62 -5.85 -17.98
N ALA A 26 -40.05 -5.45 -16.77
CA ALA A 26 -39.50 -5.97 -15.56
C ALA A 26 -39.86 -7.46 -15.58
N LEU A 27 -38.98 -8.28 -16.13
CA LEU A 27 -38.85 -9.65 -15.72
C LEU A 27 -38.51 -9.56 -14.24
N GLY A 28 -39.54 -9.57 -13.40
CA GLY A 28 -39.43 -9.67 -11.94
C GLY A 28 -38.96 -11.08 -11.55
N ALA A 29 -37.75 -11.43 -11.92
CA ALA A 29 -37.04 -12.43 -11.19
C ALA A 29 -36.75 -11.81 -9.81
N ASP A 30 -37.25 -12.44 -8.77
CA ASP A 30 -36.93 -12.09 -7.40
C ASP A 30 -35.41 -12.06 -7.28
N ARG A 31 -34.81 -10.85 -7.24
CA ARG A 31 -33.35 -10.64 -7.21
C ARG A 31 -32.80 -10.83 -5.79
N THR A 32 -33.54 -11.51 -4.93
CA THR A 32 -33.09 -11.78 -3.58
C THR A 32 -32.07 -12.91 -3.55
N VAL A 33 -30.90 -12.62 -3.01
CA VAL A 33 -29.88 -13.62 -2.68
C VAL A 33 -29.54 -13.52 -1.19
N ASN A 34 -29.19 -14.65 -0.55
CA ASN A 34 -28.81 -14.64 0.84
C ASN A 34 -27.41 -13.99 0.99
N THR A 35 -27.34 -12.87 1.69
CA THR A 35 -26.11 -12.07 1.88
C THR A 35 -25.48 -12.19 3.27
N SER A 36 -26.10 -12.94 4.17
CA SER A 36 -25.53 -13.14 5.49
C SER A 36 -25.77 -14.56 6.00
N ILE A 37 -24.80 -15.09 6.68
CA ILE A 37 -24.89 -16.34 7.41
C ILE A 37 -24.40 -16.11 8.83
N SER A 38 -25.08 -16.70 9.80
CA SER A 38 -24.57 -16.80 11.16
C SER A 38 -23.45 -17.87 11.20
N ALA A 39 -22.33 -17.57 10.54
CA ALA A 39 -21.18 -18.46 10.47
C ALA A 39 -20.14 -18.12 11.53
N ALA A 40 -19.95 -16.82 11.81
CA ALA A 40 -19.03 -16.36 12.83
C ALA A 40 -19.66 -16.43 14.22
N SER A 41 -18.91 -16.90 15.20
CA SER A 41 -19.23 -16.88 16.63
C SER A 41 -17.96 -16.52 17.38
N GLN A 42 -18.05 -15.75 18.45
CA GLN A 42 -16.90 -15.37 19.27
C GLN A 42 -16.27 -16.59 19.99
N ASP A 43 -17.07 -17.62 20.24
CA ASP A 43 -16.64 -18.81 20.96
C ASP A 43 -16.07 -19.90 20.05
N LYS A 44 -16.05 -19.71 18.73
CA LYS A 44 -15.62 -20.72 17.76
C LYS A 44 -14.81 -20.14 16.63
N THR A 45 -13.66 -20.74 16.34
CA THR A 45 -12.84 -20.43 15.14
C THR A 45 -13.62 -20.67 13.86
N LEU A 46 -13.73 -19.68 13.00
CA LEU A 46 -14.31 -19.79 11.67
C LEU A 46 -13.20 -19.94 10.61
N ARG A 47 -13.29 -21.00 9.81
CA ARG A 47 -12.31 -21.38 8.77
C ARG A 47 -12.86 -21.08 7.39
N ILE A 48 -12.16 -20.22 6.65
CA ILE A 48 -12.59 -19.72 5.34
C ILE A 48 -11.50 -19.97 4.31
N LEU A 49 -11.85 -20.59 3.18
CA LEU A 49 -10.96 -20.74 2.03
C LEU A 49 -11.53 -19.95 0.85
N ALA A 50 -10.77 -19.05 0.27
CA ALA A 50 -11.08 -18.45 -1.02
C ALA A 50 -10.32 -19.17 -2.14
N VAL A 51 -11.02 -19.53 -3.21
CA VAL A 51 -10.46 -19.99 -4.48
C VAL A 51 -10.69 -18.87 -5.50
N GLY A 52 -9.61 -18.19 -5.89
CA GLY A 52 -9.77 -16.98 -6.70
C GLY A 52 -8.47 -16.47 -7.32
N ASN A 53 -8.50 -15.19 -7.65
CA ASN A 53 -7.45 -14.43 -8.31
C ASN A 53 -7.09 -13.17 -7.48
N SER A 54 -6.51 -12.14 -8.09
CA SER A 54 -6.16 -10.88 -7.41
C SER A 54 -7.33 -10.21 -6.66
N PHE A 55 -8.57 -10.44 -7.08
CA PHE A 55 -9.75 -9.91 -6.39
C PHE A 55 -10.00 -10.58 -5.03
N SER A 56 -9.70 -11.86 -4.87
CA SER A 56 -9.75 -12.49 -3.54
C SER A 56 -8.64 -11.95 -2.63
N VAL A 57 -7.44 -11.68 -3.16
CA VAL A 57 -6.36 -11.03 -2.42
C VAL A 57 -6.79 -9.66 -1.89
N ASP A 58 -7.35 -8.82 -2.76
CA ASP A 58 -7.83 -7.48 -2.39
C ASP A 58 -8.93 -7.55 -1.32
N SER A 59 -9.85 -8.52 -1.44
CA SER A 59 -10.98 -8.67 -0.51
C SER A 59 -10.57 -9.17 0.88
N LEU A 60 -9.56 -10.02 0.97
CA LEU A 60 -9.18 -10.67 2.23
C LEU A 60 -8.12 -9.92 3.03
N GLN A 61 -7.48 -8.90 2.44
CA GLN A 61 -6.30 -8.23 3.00
C GLN A 61 -6.42 -7.88 4.48
N TYR A 62 -7.56 -7.38 4.91
CA TYR A 62 -7.79 -6.89 6.27
C TYR A 62 -8.81 -7.71 7.07
N LEU A 63 -9.37 -8.76 6.48
CA LEU A 63 -10.47 -9.53 7.10
C LEU A 63 -10.08 -10.16 8.45
N TYR A 64 -8.88 -10.71 8.55
CA TYR A 64 -8.40 -11.31 9.79
C TYR A 64 -8.31 -10.29 10.93
N GLN A 65 -7.68 -9.15 10.66
CA GLN A 65 -7.52 -8.08 11.66
C GLN A 65 -8.88 -7.46 12.05
N MET A 66 -9.80 -7.37 11.10
CA MET A 66 -11.18 -6.92 11.36
C MET A 66 -11.91 -7.89 12.29
N GLY A 67 -11.90 -9.18 11.97
CA GLY A 67 -12.50 -10.22 12.81
C GLY A 67 -11.92 -10.22 14.22
N LYS A 68 -10.58 -10.22 14.33
CA LYS A 68 -9.88 -10.15 15.61
C LYS A 68 -10.25 -8.91 16.43
N SER A 69 -10.39 -7.74 15.78
CA SER A 69 -10.75 -6.50 16.45
C SER A 69 -12.20 -6.49 16.98
N ALA A 70 -13.05 -7.34 16.42
CA ALA A 70 -14.45 -7.56 16.85
C ALA A 70 -14.60 -8.79 17.77
N GLY A 71 -13.50 -9.43 18.18
CA GLY A 71 -13.52 -10.57 19.12
C GLY A 71 -13.72 -11.94 18.46
N TYR A 72 -13.57 -12.04 17.13
CA TYR A 72 -13.72 -13.30 16.39
C TYR A 72 -12.36 -13.93 16.07
N ASP A 73 -12.29 -15.26 16.15
CA ASP A 73 -11.13 -16.04 15.73
C ASP A 73 -11.33 -16.57 14.30
N LEU A 74 -10.43 -16.24 13.40
CA LEU A 74 -10.50 -16.59 11.97
C LEU A 74 -9.27 -17.35 11.53
N VAL A 75 -9.48 -18.37 10.69
CA VAL A 75 -8.44 -18.98 9.87
C VAL A 75 -8.82 -18.73 8.40
N ILE A 76 -7.99 -18.03 7.67
CA ILE A 76 -8.27 -17.63 6.29
C ILE A 76 -7.20 -18.22 5.38
N GLY A 77 -7.62 -19.03 4.42
CA GLY A 77 -6.81 -19.52 3.29
C GLY A 77 -7.20 -18.78 2.01
N ASN A 78 -6.25 -18.53 1.14
CA ASN A 78 -6.49 -18.00 -0.20
C ASN A 78 -5.66 -18.76 -1.22
N LEU A 79 -6.31 -19.51 -2.09
CA LEU A 79 -5.73 -20.16 -3.26
C LEU A 79 -5.76 -19.15 -4.41
N TYR A 80 -4.66 -18.44 -4.57
CA TYR A 80 -4.49 -17.42 -5.58
C TYR A 80 -3.86 -17.99 -6.85
N HIS A 81 -4.52 -17.75 -7.98
CA HIS A 81 -3.92 -17.88 -9.30
C HIS A 81 -4.30 -16.64 -10.14
N GLU A 82 -3.29 -16.05 -10.76
CA GLU A 82 -3.44 -14.79 -11.50
C GLU A 82 -4.50 -14.93 -12.61
N LYS A 83 -5.37 -13.92 -12.74
CA LYS A 83 -6.40 -13.78 -13.81
C LYS A 83 -7.33 -14.99 -13.99
N SER A 84 -7.27 -16.01 -13.14
CA SER A 84 -8.01 -17.26 -13.36
C SER A 84 -9.51 -17.10 -13.34
N SER A 85 -10.14 -17.64 -14.39
CA SER A 85 -11.57 -17.84 -14.53
C SER A 85 -12.04 -19.15 -13.88
N LEU A 86 -13.36 -19.33 -13.75
CA LEU A 86 -13.95 -20.59 -13.29
C LEU A 86 -13.53 -21.79 -14.18
N ALA A 87 -13.39 -21.59 -15.47
CA ALA A 87 -12.94 -22.62 -16.40
C ALA A 87 -11.50 -23.04 -16.13
N GLU A 88 -10.62 -22.08 -15.86
CA GLU A 88 -9.22 -22.37 -15.51
C GLU A 88 -9.11 -23.08 -14.16
N HIS A 89 -9.88 -22.64 -13.14
CA HIS A 89 -9.96 -23.36 -11.86
C HIS A 89 -10.45 -24.79 -12.03
N TRP A 90 -11.46 -25.01 -12.89
CA TRP A 90 -11.96 -26.34 -13.21
C TRP A 90 -10.91 -27.22 -13.89
N ASN A 91 -10.25 -26.71 -14.92
CA ASN A 91 -9.21 -27.44 -15.65
C ASN A 91 -8.04 -27.82 -14.73
N ARG A 92 -7.52 -26.86 -13.94
CA ARG A 92 -6.43 -27.11 -13.00
C ARG A 92 -6.79 -28.09 -11.89
N LEU A 93 -8.04 -28.04 -11.42
CA LEU A 93 -8.54 -28.98 -10.42
C LEU A 93 -8.59 -30.43 -10.97
N ASN A 94 -9.03 -30.62 -12.21
CA ASN A 94 -9.10 -31.94 -12.85
C ASN A 94 -7.73 -32.47 -13.22
N ASN A 95 -6.83 -31.62 -13.70
CA ASN A 95 -5.47 -31.96 -14.09
C ASN A 95 -4.50 -32.08 -12.91
N GLN A 96 -4.95 -31.77 -11.70
CA GLN A 96 -4.15 -31.71 -10.46
C GLN A 96 -2.91 -30.80 -10.58
N GLU A 97 -3.04 -29.69 -11.30
CA GLU A 97 -1.92 -28.78 -11.58
C GLU A 97 -1.46 -28.01 -10.34
N ASN A 98 -0.14 -27.88 -10.19
CA ASN A 98 0.53 -27.14 -9.12
C ASN A 98 0.89 -25.72 -9.59
N GLY A 99 -0.07 -24.80 -9.62
CA GLY A 99 0.16 -23.43 -10.10
C GLY A 99 -0.29 -22.34 -9.15
N TYR A 100 -0.88 -22.70 -8.02
CA TYR A 100 -1.41 -21.71 -7.06
C TYR A 100 -0.35 -21.22 -6.09
N THR A 101 -0.44 -19.94 -5.73
CA THR A 101 0.12 -19.42 -4.49
C THR A 101 -0.94 -19.57 -3.41
N TYR A 102 -0.61 -20.32 -2.36
CA TYR A 102 -1.46 -20.49 -1.20
C TYR A 102 -1.03 -19.54 -0.09
N TYR A 103 -1.90 -18.63 0.28
CA TYR A 103 -1.73 -17.73 1.41
C TYR A 103 -2.59 -18.22 2.58
N LYS A 104 -2.08 -18.11 3.80
CA LYS A 104 -2.82 -18.46 5.03
C LYS A 104 -2.51 -17.47 6.15
N ILE A 105 -3.54 -17.05 6.88
CA ILE A 105 -3.44 -16.22 8.07
C ILE A 105 -4.32 -16.78 9.19
N SER A 106 -3.80 -16.79 10.42
CA SER A 106 -4.49 -17.29 11.60
C SER A 106 -3.77 -16.83 12.86
N ALA A 107 -4.27 -17.21 14.04
CA ALA A 107 -3.55 -17.03 15.30
C ALA A 107 -2.21 -17.79 15.31
N ALA A 108 -2.14 -18.98 14.70
CA ALA A 108 -0.91 -19.76 14.60
C ALA A 108 0.19 -19.10 13.75
N THR A 109 -0.19 -18.22 12.82
CA THR A 109 0.77 -17.39 12.04
C THR A 109 1.00 -16.02 12.69
N ASN A 110 0.61 -15.84 13.95
CA ASN A 110 0.67 -14.55 14.67
C ASN A 110 -0.07 -13.40 13.95
N GLY A 111 -1.09 -13.73 13.14
CA GLY A 111 -1.83 -12.74 12.36
C GLY A 111 -1.05 -12.15 11.18
N VAL A 112 -0.04 -12.86 10.71
CA VAL A 112 0.76 -12.52 9.53
C VAL A 112 0.45 -13.52 8.40
N TRP A 113 0.37 -13.03 7.16
CA TRP A 113 0.16 -13.87 6.00
C TRP A 113 1.38 -14.76 5.73
N SER A 114 1.21 -16.08 5.78
CA SER A 114 2.18 -17.04 5.24
C SER A 114 1.95 -17.23 3.74
N ARG A 115 3.01 -17.55 2.99
CA ARG A 115 2.95 -17.73 1.53
C ARG A 115 3.63 -19.04 1.14
N GLN A 116 2.97 -19.83 0.33
CA GLN A 116 3.50 -21.07 -0.25
C GLN A 116 3.17 -21.11 -1.75
N THR A 117 4.17 -21.25 -2.60
CA THR A 117 4.01 -21.29 -4.07
C THR A 117 3.88 -22.73 -4.57
N SER A 118 3.50 -22.88 -5.84
CA SER A 118 3.41 -24.18 -6.54
C SER A 118 2.53 -25.20 -5.81
N LYS A 119 1.34 -24.77 -5.38
CA LYS A 119 0.35 -25.62 -4.74
C LYS A 119 -0.80 -25.97 -5.69
N SER A 120 -1.44 -27.12 -5.48
CA SER A 120 -2.69 -27.47 -6.15
C SER A 120 -3.90 -26.95 -5.38
N ILE A 121 -5.06 -26.91 -6.02
CA ILE A 121 -6.33 -26.61 -5.33
C ILE A 121 -6.57 -27.65 -4.22
N GLN A 122 -6.31 -28.92 -4.48
CA GLN A 122 -6.48 -30.02 -3.51
C GLN A 122 -5.63 -29.82 -2.26
N TYR A 123 -4.41 -29.25 -2.39
CA TYR A 123 -3.57 -28.94 -1.25
C TYR A 123 -4.28 -27.96 -0.29
N GLY A 124 -4.76 -26.82 -0.78
CA GLY A 124 -5.43 -25.83 0.07
C GLY A 124 -6.79 -26.31 0.61
N VAL A 125 -7.54 -27.08 -0.18
CA VAL A 125 -8.84 -27.63 0.26
C VAL A 125 -8.69 -28.64 1.39
N LYS A 126 -7.59 -29.39 1.44
CA LYS A 126 -7.31 -30.39 2.48
C LYS A 126 -6.58 -29.85 3.71
N ASP A 127 -6.03 -28.62 3.65
CA ASP A 127 -5.19 -28.03 4.70
C ASP A 127 -5.95 -27.80 6.02
N GLU A 128 -7.23 -27.43 5.96
CA GLU A 128 -8.10 -27.21 7.12
C GLU A 128 -9.48 -27.84 6.92
N PRO A 129 -10.21 -28.13 7.99
CA PRO A 129 -11.63 -28.47 7.90
C PRO A 129 -12.47 -27.21 7.65
N TRP A 130 -12.40 -26.67 6.45
CA TRP A 130 -13.03 -25.41 6.08
C TRP A 130 -14.52 -25.38 6.38
N ASP A 131 -15.00 -24.31 7.03
CA ASP A 131 -16.41 -24.07 7.25
C ASP A 131 -17.07 -23.46 6.01
N ILE A 132 -16.31 -22.62 5.30
CA ILE A 132 -16.77 -21.93 4.08
C ILE A 132 -15.66 -22.01 3.01
N ILE A 133 -16.05 -22.36 1.78
CA ILE A 133 -15.20 -22.18 0.58
C ILE A 133 -15.89 -21.18 -0.33
N THR A 134 -15.19 -20.11 -0.73
CA THR A 134 -15.74 -19.10 -1.62
C THR A 134 -15.19 -19.25 -3.03
N LEU A 135 -16.06 -18.95 -4.01
CA LEU A 135 -15.76 -18.90 -5.42
C LEU A 135 -16.05 -17.51 -5.97
N GLN A 136 -15.40 -17.16 -7.07
CA GLN A 136 -15.63 -15.95 -7.85
C GLN A 136 -15.26 -16.16 -9.31
N GLN A 137 -15.73 -15.32 -10.22
CA GLN A 137 -15.31 -15.30 -11.62
C GLN A 137 -14.14 -14.34 -11.82
N ALA A 138 -13.37 -14.51 -12.89
CA ALA A 138 -12.41 -13.51 -13.34
C ALA A 138 -13.12 -12.19 -13.65
N SER A 139 -12.52 -11.07 -13.22
CA SER A 139 -13.21 -9.77 -13.22
C SER A 139 -13.67 -9.31 -14.60
N GLY A 140 -12.83 -9.45 -15.63
CA GLY A 140 -13.15 -9.02 -16.99
C GLY A 140 -14.34 -9.74 -17.63
N VAL A 141 -14.63 -10.96 -17.18
CA VAL A 141 -15.72 -11.79 -17.72
C VAL A 141 -16.81 -12.11 -16.71
N SER A 142 -16.79 -11.47 -15.54
CA SER A 142 -17.76 -11.73 -14.46
C SER A 142 -19.19 -11.33 -14.83
N GLY A 143 -19.37 -10.37 -15.74
CA GLY A 143 -20.65 -9.99 -16.34
C GLY A 143 -20.97 -10.72 -17.65
N VAL A 144 -20.23 -11.77 -18.01
CA VAL A 144 -20.44 -12.53 -19.26
C VAL A 144 -21.05 -13.89 -18.94
N PRO A 145 -22.36 -14.10 -19.14
CA PRO A 145 -23.08 -15.34 -18.74
C PRO A 145 -22.45 -16.61 -19.31
N SER A 146 -21.97 -16.57 -20.55
CA SER A 146 -21.37 -17.73 -21.21
C SER A 146 -20.08 -18.23 -20.52
N SER A 147 -19.36 -17.37 -19.81
CA SER A 147 -18.11 -17.71 -19.11
C SER A 147 -18.31 -18.63 -17.89
N TYR A 148 -19.55 -18.86 -17.47
CA TYR A 148 -19.92 -19.74 -16.35
C TYR A 148 -20.21 -21.17 -16.78
N TYR A 149 -20.10 -21.45 -18.06
CA TYR A 149 -20.38 -22.77 -18.63
C TYR A 149 -19.17 -23.30 -19.37
N SER A 150 -19.00 -24.63 -19.32
CA SER A 150 -18.02 -25.36 -20.11
C SER A 150 -18.65 -26.59 -20.73
N VAL A 151 -17.98 -27.18 -21.69
CA VAL A 151 -18.38 -28.45 -22.27
C VAL A 151 -18.12 -29.57 -21.27
N LYS A 152 -19.13 -30.39 -20.98
CA LYS A 152 -18.99 -31.51 -20.07
C LYS A 152 -18.43 -32.75 -20.79
N ARG A 153 -19.00 -33.02 -21.95
CA ARG A 153 -18.69 -34.16 -22.77
C ARG A 153 -18.98 -33.87 -24.23
N TRP A 154 -18.12 -34.34 -25.07
CA TRP A 154 -18.36 -34.40 -26.50
C TRP A 154 -18.23 -35.85 -26.96
N ASP A 155 -19.07 -36.22 -27.94
CA ASP A 155 -19.04 -37.52 -28.57
C ASP A 155 -18.88 -37.34 -30.08
N CYS A 156 -17.97 -38.08 -30.66
CA CYS A 156 -17.90 -38.27 -32.09
C CYS A 156 -18.93 -39.36 -32.48
N VAL A 157 -20.08 -38.90 -32.96
CA VAL A 157 -21.22 -39.79 -33.24
C VAL A 157 -20.98 -40.61 -34.48
N ASN A 158 -20.35 -40.03 -35.50
CA ASN A 158 -20.06 -40.69 -36.76
C ASN A 158 -18.90 -40.05 -37.49
N ILE A 159 -18.01 -40.85 -38.06
CA ILE A 159 -17.03 -40.44 -39.06
C ILE A 159 -17.51 -41.03 -40.37
N GLY A 160 -18.00 -40.19 -41.28
CA GLY A 160 -18.46 -40.59 -42.61
C GLY A 160 -17.31 -41.16 -43.45
N LYS A 161 -17.65 -41.97 -44.44
CA LYS A 161 -16.66 -42.43 -45.42
C LYS A 161 -16.12 -41.23 -46.22
N SER A 162 -14.84 -41.30 -46.59
CA SER A 162 -14.27 -40.39 -47.57
C SER A 162 -14.96 -40.59 -48.91
N VAL A 163 -15.38 -39.52 -49.54
CA VAL A 163 -16.07 -39.53 -50.85
C VAL A 163 -15.23 -38.72 -51.83
N THR A 164 -14.95 -39.33 -52.98
CA THR A 164 -14.25 -38.68 -54.09
C THR A 164 -15.12 -37.59 -54.69
N LEU A 165 -14.58 -36.40 -54.95
CA LEU A 165 -15.24 -35.29 -55.61
C LEU A 165 -14.91 -35.32 -57.10
N THR A 166 -15.90 -35.72 -57.95
CA THR A 166 -15.78 -35.65 -59.40
C THR A 166 -16.03 -34.20 -59.87
N GLU A 167 -15.67 -33.88 -61.10
CA GLU A 167 -15.74 -32.47 -61.62
C GLU A 167 -17.14 -31.85 -61.51
N GLN A 168 -18.22 -32.66 -61.64
CA GLN A 168 -19.60 -32.16 -61.46
C GLN A 168 -19.93 -31.81 -60.00
N THR A 169 -19.31 -32.47 -59.03
CA THR A 169 -19.55 -32.16 -57.62
C THR A 169 -18.65 -31.03 -57.08
N ALA A 170 -17.52 -30.74 -57.79
CA ALA A 170 -16.63 -29.66 -57.43
C ALA A 170 -17.23 -28.25 -57.77
N ALA A 171 -17.91 -28.16 -58.90
CA ALA A 171 -18.59 -26.91 -59.36
C ALA A 171 -19.70 -26.51 -58.38
N THR A 172 -20.53 -27.48 -57.92
CA THR A 172 -21.60 -27.20 -56.95
C THR A 172 -21.08 -26.84 -55.55
N ALA A 173 -19.86 -27.34 -55.20
CA ALA A 173 -19.21 -27.01 -53.92
C ALA A 173 -18.55 -25.61 -53.94
N ALA A 174 -18.02 -25.18 -55.07
CA ALA A 174 -17.48 -23.83 -55.24
C ALA A 174 -18.54 -22.73 -55.12
N THR A 175 -19.75 -22.98 -55.71
CA THR A 175 -20.88 -22.07 -55.61
C THR A 175 -21.44 -21.99 -54.20
N ALA A 176 -21.42 -23.08 -53.42
CA ALA A 176 -21.83 -23.09 -52.03
C ALA A 176 -20.79 -22.43 -51.11
N ALA A 177 -19.50 -22.52 -51.44
CA ALA A 177 -18.43 -21.86 -50.70
C ALA A 177 -18.46 -20.33 -50.87
N THR A 178 -18.78 -19.85 -52.08
CA THR A 178 -18.90 -18.41 -52.39
C THR A 178 -20.10 -17.79 -51.68
N ALA A 179 -21.22 -18.52 -51.58
CA ALA A 179 -22.42 -18.11 -50.83
C ALA A 179 -22.16 -18.11 -49.31
N ALA A 180 -21.34 -19.04 -48.78
CA ALA A 180 -20.95 -19.08 -47.38
C ALA A 180 -20.00 -17.95 -47.01
N THR A 181 -19.13 -17.50 -47.93
CA THR A 181 -18.16 -16.41 -47.69
C THR A 181 -18.87 -15.04 -47.65
N ALA A 182 -19.96 -14.86 -48.42
CA ALA A 182 -20.80 -13.64 -48.38
C ALA A 182 -21.60 -13.54 -47.07
N ALA A 183 -22.09 -14.66 -46.54
CA ALA A 183 -22.79 -14.71 -45.24
C ALA A 183 -21.86 -14.53 -44.05
N THR A 184 -20.55 -14.88 -44.19
CA THR A 184 -19.57 -14.73 -43.09
C THR A 184 -19.03 -13.34 -42.95
N MET A 185 -19.13 -12.44 -43.94
CA MET A 185 -18.69 -11.05 -43.78
C MET A 185 -19.68 -10.20 -42.97
N GLU A 186 -20.98 -10.57 -42.96
CA GLU A 186 -21.96 -9.92 -42.07
C GLU A 186 -21.94 -10.48 -40.63
N GLU A 187 -21.44 -11.71 -40.44
CA GLU A 187 -21.27 -12.36 -39.11
C GLU A 187 -19.89 -12.14 -38.46
N ALA A 188 -18.86 -11.68 -39.19
CA ALA A 188 -17.51 -11.42 -38.65
C ALA A 188 -17.51 -10.29 -37.60
N VAL A 189 -18.48 -9.39 -37.61
CA VAL A 189 -18.69 -8.34 -36.61
C VAL A 189 -19.17 -8.95 -35.28
N VAL A 190 -19.82 -10.12 -35.31
CA VAL A 190 -20.35 -10.81 -34.12
C VAL A 190 -19.32 -11.81 -33.53
N GLN A 191 -18.35 -12.27 -34.31
CA GLN A 191 -17.36 -13.27 -33.87
C GLN A 191 -16.19 -12.67 -33.08
N GLN A 192 -15.90 -11.37 -33.18
CA GLN A 192 -14.88 -10.70 -32.32
C GLN A 192 -15.28 -10.67 -30.84
N LEU A 193 -16.53 -10.94 -30.51
CA LEU A 193 -17.08 -10.95 -29.15
C LEU A 193 -16.83 -12.23 -28.35
N SER A 194 -16.30 -13.29 -28.95
CA SER A 194 -16.21 -14.61 -28.32
C SER A 194 -14.80 -15.18 -28.14
N ASN A 195 -13.76 -14.49 -28.60
CA ASN A 195 -12.38 -14.92 -28.39
C ASN A 195 -11.78 -14.25 -27.16
N PRO A 196 -11.20 -14.99 -26.22
CA PRO A 196 -10.43 -14.40 -25.14
C PRO A 196 -9.17 -13.78 -25.76
N VAL A 197 -9.09 -12.45 -25.75
CA VAL A 197 -7.85 -11.73 -26.10
C VAL A 197 -6.76 -12.17 -25.12
N GLN A 198 -5.71 -12.78 -25.64
CA GLN A 198 -4.47 -12.96 -24.89
C GLN A 198 -3.85 -11.59 -24.68
N LEU A 199 -4.04 -11.05 -23.49
CA LEU A 199 -3.36 -9.83 -23.05
C LEU A 199 -1.94 -10.19 -22.61
N THR A 200 -0.97 -9.84 -23.43
CA THR A 200 0.39 -9.62 -22.98
C THR A 200 0.48 -8.24 -22.35
N ALA A 201 0.30 -8.15 -21.06
CA ALA A 201 0.62 -6.97 -20.27
C ALA A 201 1.54 -7.40 -19.15
N GLU A 202 2.70 -6.81 -19.08
CA GLU A 202 3.57 -6.86 -17.92
C GLU A 202 2.81 -6.24 -16.73
N GLU A 203 2.31 -7.09 -15.86
CA GLU A 203 1.67 -6.68 -14.63
C GLU A 203 2.55 -7.14 -13.47
N SER A 204 3.05 -6.17 -12.72
CA SER A 204 3.85 -6.40 -11.53
C SER A 204 3.16 -7.38 -10.59
N THR A 205 3.77 -8.52 -10.41
CA THR A 205 3.39 -9.50 -9.39
C THR A 205 3.74 -8.93 -8.01
N GLU A 206 2.82 -8.23 -7.38
CA GLU A 206 2.96 -7.92 -5.96
C GLU A 206 2.31 -9.03 -5.14
N PRO A 207 3.10 -9.71 -4.29
CA PRO A 207 2.58 -10.64 -3.31
C PRO A 207 1.85 -9.92 -2.17
N MET A 208 1.02 -10.64 -1.45
CA MET A 208 0.53 -10.17 -0.14
C MET A 208 1.75 -9.96 0.77
N GLU A 209 2.16 -8.71 0.97
CA GLU A 209 3.31 -8.40 1.82
C GLU A 209 3.00 -8.72 3.28
N ALA A 210 3.89 -9.50 3.88
CA ALA A 210 4.11 -9.50 5.31
C ALA A 210 4.74 -8.14 5.66
N GLN A 211 4.19 -7.46 6.66
CA GLN A 211 4.78 -6.23 7.17
C GLN A 211 6.12 -6.55 7.83
N GLU A 212 7.22 -6.20 7.20
CA GLU A 212 8.51 -6.00 7.83
C GLU A 212 8.92 -4.55 7.64
N GLU A 213 9.05 -3.84 8.74
CA GLU A 213 9.63 -2.50 8.80
C GLU A 213 11.16 -2.64 8.84
N THR A 214 11.85 -2.11 7.84
CA THR A 214 13.22 -1.58 8.05
C THR A 214 13.49 -0.43 7.08
N PRO A 215 14.25 0.58 7.49
CA PRO A 215 14.38 1.83 6.75
C PRO A 215 15.58 1.86 5.79
N THR A 216 15.42 2.71 4.80
CA THR A 216 16.33 3.18 3.75
C THR A 216 17.75 3.58 4.16
N PRO A 217 18.67 3.89 3.19
CA PRO A 217 18.67 5.24 2.63
C PRO A 217 19.04 5.39 1.13
N SER A 218 18.56 6.45 0.60
CA SER A 218 18.92 7.47 -0.39
C SER A 218 20.22 7.42 -1.22
N GLU A 219 20.10 8.14 -2.33
CA GLU A 219 21.07 8.79 -3.24
C GLU A 219 21.39 7.98 -4.50
N GLY A 220 21.45 8.56 -5.67
CA GLY A 220 21.64 9.92 -6.10
C GLY A 220 21.47 10.04 -7.61
N ASP A 221 21.22 11.21 -7.93
CA ASP A 221 21.21 11.95 -9.17
C ASP A 221 22.31 11.61 -10.18
N THR A 222 22.00 11.58 -11.47
CA THR A 222 22.62 12.44 -12.48
C THR A 222 22.05 12.23 -13.89
N SER A 223 21.60 13.33 -14.41
CA SER A 223 21.42 13.79 -15.78
C SER A 223 22.42 13.26 -16.82
N THR A 224 21.97 13.02 -18.04
CA THR A 224 22.37 13.81 -19.22
C THR A 224 21.72 13.24 -20.49
N GLU A 225 20.93 14.06 -21.14
CA GLU A 225 20.87 14.09 -22.61
C GLU A 225 22.17 14.77 -23.17
N PRO A 226 22.56 14.67 -24.44
CA PRO A 226 21.75 15.08 -25.59
C PRO A 226 22.08 14.43 -26.97
N ALA A 227 21.12 14.63 -27.87
CA ALA A 227 21.26 15.06 -29.29
C ALA A 227 22.07 14.24 -30.29
N ASP A 228 21.42 13.88 -31.36
CA ASP A 228 21.29 14.52 -32.67
C ASP A 228 22.08 13.87 -33.83
N THR A 229 21.45 13.99 -35.01
CA THR A 229 21.92 13.85 -36.38
C THR A 229 22.15 12.40 -36.88
N GLY A 230 21.70 12.02 -38.05
CA GLY A 230 21.30 12.73 -39.24
C GLY A 230 21.08 11.75 -40.39
N THR A 231 20.19 12.14 -41.23
CA THR A 231 20.18 12.08 -42.71
C THR A 231 20.71 10.88 -43.48
N GLY A 232 19.93 10.50 -44.51
CA GLY A 232 20.37 9.82 -45.69
C GLY A 232 19.28 8.95 -46.31
N ASP A 233 18.40 9.47 -46.99
CA ASP A 233 18.07 9.66 -48.42
C ASP A 233 18.67 8.60 -49.36
N SER A 234 17.81 7.95 -50.11
CA SER A 234 17.73 7.92 -51.56
C SER A 234 16.95 6.73 -52.11
N SER A 235 15.86 7.05 -52.69
CA SER A 235 15.52 7.00 -54.13
C SER A 235 15.27 5.61 -54.73
N ALA A 236 14.02 5.43 -55.01
CA ALA A 236 13.37 5.19 -56.32
C ALA A 236 14.10 4.33 -57.36
N SER A 237 13.42 3.34 -57.86
CA SER A 237 13.32 3.16 -59.31
C SER A 237 12.14 2.28 -59.68
N THR A 238 11.21 2.89 -60.37
CA THR A 238 10.19 2.31 -61.22
C THR A 238 10.81 1.75 -62.49
N SER A 239 10.31 0.62 -62.97
CA SER A 239 10.20 0.45 -64.44
C SER A 239 9.04 -0.48 -64.79
N ALA A 240 8.14 0.07 -65.52
CA ALA A 240 7.13 -0.61 -66.28
C ALA A 240 7.72 -1.18 -67.58
N THR A 241 7.24 -2.29 -68.04
CA THR A 241 7.31 -2.65 -69.46
C THR A 241 6.01 -3.36 -69.89
N GLU A 242 5.57 -2.89 -70.99
CA GLU A 242 4.36 -3.20 -71.73
C GLU A 242 4.39 -4.57 -72.46
N PRO A 243 3.31 -4.93 -73.20
CA PRO A 243 2.89 -6.29 -73.46
C PRO A 243 3.40 -6.85 -74.80
N VAL A 244 3.47 -8.15 -74.93
CA VAL A 244 3.72 -8.84 -76.19
C VAL A 244 2.53 -9.72 -76.55
N GLU A 245 2.11 -9.53 -77.78
CA GLU A 245 0.98 -10.19 -78.51
C GLU A 245 1.22 -11.68 -78.83
N PRO A 246 0.22 -12.41 -79.33
CA PRO A 246 0.08 -13.85 -79.22
C PRO A 246 0.69 -14.59 -80.40
N THR A 247 1.20 -15.78 -80.18
CA THR A 247 1.47 -16.76 -81.24
C THR A 247 0.56 -17.98 -81.13
N GLU A 248 0.03 -18.34 -82.26
CA GLU A 248 -0.87 -19.43 -82.60
C GLU A 248 -0.29 -20.85 -82.42
N PRO A 249 -1.02 -21.93 -82.68
CA PRO A 249 -1.15 -23.08 -81.81
C PRO A 249 -0.25 -24.26 -82.21
N THR A 250 0.16 -25.04 -81.25
CA THR A 250 0.75 -26.36 -81.49
C THR A 250 0.00 -27.45 -80.78
N GLU A 251 -0.50 -28.31 -81.59
CA GLU A 251 -0.79 -29.77 -81.54
C GLU A 251 -1.25 -30.45 -80.23
N PRO A 252 -1.88 -31.60 -80.32
CA PRO A 252 -2.81 -32.14 -79.34
C PRO A 252 -2.08 -32.74 -78.12
N VAL A 253 -2.49 -32.27 -76.93
CA VAL A 253 -2.11 -32.82 -75.64
C VAL A 253 -2.55 -34.26 -75.52
N GLU A 254 -1.63 -35.12 -75.23
CA GLU A 254 -1.89 -36.51 -74.81
C GLU A 254 -2.91 -36.60 -73.67
N PRO A 255 -3.66 -37.69 -73.51
CA PRO A 255 -4.70 -37.83 -72.54
C PRO A 255 -4.14 -37.63 -71.14
N SER A 256 -4.62 -36.65 -70.41
CA SER A 256 -4.26 -36.33 -69.03
C SER A 256 -4.23 -37.59 -68.19
N ALA A 257 -3.12 -37.84 -67.54
CA ALA A 257 -2.95 -38.94 -66.57
C ALA A 257 -4.17 -39.05 -65.67
N LYS A 258 -4.81 -40.21 -65.63
CA LYS A 258 -6.00 -40.43 -64.81
C LYS A 258 -5.68 -40.12 -63.34
N ARG A 259 -6.24 -39.07 -62.75
CA ARG A 259 -6.06 -38.73 -61.37
C ARG A 259 -6.39 -39.93 -60.46
N SER A 260 -5.64 -40.14 -59.40
CA SER A 260 -5.87 -41.21 -58.43
C SER A 260 -6.90 -40.72 -57.37
N GLU A 261 -7.66 -41.63 -56.82
CA GLU A 261 -8.51 -41.35 -55.68
C GLU A 261 -7.67 -41.19 -54.43
N GLN A 262 -8.03 -40.25 -53.55
CA GLN A 262 -7.44 -40.09 -52.23
C GLN A 262 -8.48 -40.29 -51.13
N THR A 263 -8.04 -40.75 -49.97
CA THR A 263 -8.89 -41.02 -48.84
C THR A 263 -8.52 -40.07 -47.69
N ILE A 264 -9.50 -39.36 -47.12
CA ILE A 264 -9.31 -38.63 -45.86
C ILE A 264 -9.44 -39.61 -44.72
N THR A 265 -8.37 -39.71 -43.88
CA THR A 265 -8.45 -40.42 -42.61
C THR A 265 -8.71 -39.42 -41.49
N CYS A 266 -9.38 -39.88 -40.41
CA CYS A 266 -9.67 -39.06 -39.23
C CYS A 266 -9.44 -39.91 -37.96
N GLY A 267 -8.54 -39.42 -37.09
CA GLY A 267 -8.15 -40.11 -35.87
C GLY A 267 -8.75 -39.51 -34.60
N VAL A 268 -9.88 -38.78 -34.70
CA VAL A 268 -10.54 -38.20 -33.52
C VAL A 268 -11.01 -39.32 -32.58
N PRO A 269 -10.82 -39.19 -31.24
CA PRO A 269 -11.38 -40.13 -30.28
C PRO A 269 -12.91 -40.20 -30.35
N LYS A 270 -13.50 -41.31 -29.89
CA LYS A 270 -14.98 -41.43 -29.89
C LYS A 270 -15.66 -40.46 -28.94
N TRP A 271 -15.01 -40.05 -27.88
CA TRP A 271 -15.53 -39.10 -26.90
C TRP A 271 -14.40 -38.42 -26.10
N GLY A 272 -14.71 -37.35 -25.40
CA GLY A 272 -13.83 -36.69 -24.46
C GLY A 272 -14.59 -35.68 -23.59
N ASP A 273 -13.90 -35.12 -22.60
CA ASP A 273 -14.41 -34.14 -21.64
C ASP A 273 -13.61 -32.83 -21.66
N THR A 274 -12.97 -32.57 -22.78
CA THR A 274 -12.21 -31.33 -23.03
C THR A 274 -13.01 -30.28 -23.78
N SER A 275 -12.61 -29.02 -23.70
CA SER A 275 -13.24 -27.93 -24.45
C SER A 275 -12.88 -27.93 -25.95
N SER A 276 -11.88 -28.70 -26.34
CA SER A 276 -11.48 -28.84 -27.74
C SER A 276 -10.85 -30.18 -27.99
N VAL A 277 -10.84 -30.60 -29.26
CA VAL A 277 -10.22 -31.86 -29.73
C VAL A 277 -9.65 -31.69 -31.13
N SER A 278 -8.50 -32.29 -31.43
CA SER A 278 -7.97 -32.38 -32.80
C SER A 278 -8.60 -33.55 -33.54
N LEU A 279 -9.02 -33.30 -34.76
CA LEU A 279 -9.56 -34.35 -35.66
C LEU A 279 -8.48 -35.32 -36.12
N LYS A 280 -7.21 -34.96 -36.05
CA LYS A 280 -6.07 -35.76 -36.53
C LYS A 280 -6.35 -36.29 -37.95
N ALA A 281 -6.82 -35.42 -38.82
CA ALA A 281 -7.15 -35.74 -40.19
C ALA A 281 -5.89 -35.69 -41.08
N SER A 282 -5.82 -36.59 -42.06
CA SER A 282 -4.75 -36.61 -43.07
C SER A 282 -5.29 -37.04 -44.44
N ALA A 283 -4.68 -36.53 -45.51
CA ALA A 283 -4.90 -36.91 -46.90
C ALA A 283 -3.62 -36.65 -47.71
N GLN A 284 -3.67 -36.91 -49.02
CA GLN A 284 -2.53 -36.69 -49.91
C GLN A 284 -2.35 -35.22 -50.29
N THR A 285 -3.39 -34.41 -50.15
CA THR A 285 -3.41 -32.95 -50.46
C THR A 285 -3.83 -32.15 -49.25
N ALA A 286 -3.69 -30.80 -49.33
CA ALA A 286 -4.05 -29.90 -48.26
C ALA A 286 -5.51 -30.04 -47.85
N LEU A 287 -5.75 -29.95 -46.52
CA LEU A 287 -7.06 -30.07 -45.90
C LEU A 287 -7.63 -28.71 -45.52
N THR A 288 -8.93 -28.58 -45.75
CA THR A 288 -9.73 -27.47 -45.22
C THR A 288 -10.88 -28.01 -44.37
N TYR A 289 -11.32 -27.21 -43.40
CA TYR A 289 -12.31 -27.62 -42.44
C TYR A 289 -13.44 -26.59 -42.34
N THR A 290 -14.69 -27.06 -42.24
CA THR A 290 -15.85 -26.21 -42.00
C THR A 290 -16.80 -26.83 -41.00
N SER A 291 -17.46 -26.01 -40.19
CA SER A 291 -18.50 -26.46 -39.25
C SER A 291 -19.87 -26.10 -39.77
N SER A 292 -20.83 -27.05 -39.74
CA SER A 292 -22.23 -26.79 -40.09
C SER A 292 -22.96 -25.92 -39.06
N ASN A 293 -22.38 -25.74 -37.86
CA ASN A 293 -22.94 -24.89 -36.82
C ASN A 293 -21.82 -24.27 -35.99
N PRO A 294 -21.22 -23.17 -36.50
CA PRO A 294 -20.13 -22.48 -35.80
C PRO A 294 -20.56 -21.94 -34.42
N LYS A 295 -21.84 -21.68 -34.18
CA LYS A 295 -22.36 -21.27 -32.88
C LYS A 295 -22.28 -22.37 -31.82
N VAL A 296 -22.20 -23.64 -32.23
CA VAL A 296 -22.08 -24.81 -31.36
C VAL A 296 -20.63 -25.28 -31.27
N MET A 297 -19.96 -25.40 -32.41
CA MET A 297 -18.57 -25.85 -32.51
C MET A 297 -17.88 -25.10 -33.65
N THR A 298 -16.69 -24.55 -33.38
CA THR A 298 -15.77 -24.05 -34.40
C THR A 298 -14.72 -25.09 -34.74
N VAL A 299 -14.10 -24.95 -35.90
CA VAL A 299 -12.92 -25.73 -36.28
C VAL A 299 -11.92 -24.79 -36.93
N ASP A 300 -10.66 -24.89 -36.56
CA ASP A 300 -9.57 -24.10 -37.13
C ASP A 300 -8.87 -24.82 -38.30
N GLU A 301 -7.94 -24.11 -38.93
CA GLU A 301 -7.16 -24.62 -40.10
C GLU A 301 -6.31 -25.85 -39.75
N SER A 302 -6.00 -26.11 -38.48
CA SER A 302 -5.30 -27.30 -37.99
C SER A 302 -6.21 -28.50 -37.77
N GLY A 303 -7.51 -28.34 -37.98
CA GLY A 303 -8.52 -29.35 -37.68
C GLY A 303 -8.80 -29.53 -36.20
N ARG A 304 -8.55 -28.50 -35.39
CA ARG A 304 -8.91 -28.49 -33.97
C ARG A 304 -10.34 -27.96 -33.82
N VAL A 305 -11.22 -28.82 -33.31
CA VAL A 305 -12.61 -28.47 -33.00
C VAL A 305 -12.68 -27.90 -31.60
N THR A 306 -13.30 -26.71 -31.45
CA THR A 306 -13.59 -26.06 -30.15
C THR A 306 -15.10 -26.08 -29.92
N PHE A 307 -15.52 -26.54 -28.73
CA PHE A 307 -16.92 -26.71 -28.35
C PHE A 307 -17.40 -25.46 -27.59
N LEU A 308 -18.36 -24.72 -28.18
CA LEU A 308 -18.84 -23.45 -27.62
C LEU A 308 -20.15 -23.59 -26.86
N ARG A 309 -21.08 -24.43 -27.36
CA ARG A 309 -22.42 -24.60 -26.79
C ARG A 309 -22.88 -26.06 -26.92
N THR A 310 -23.85 -26.43 -26.08
CA THR A 310 -24.56 -27.71 -26.22
C THR A 310 -25.23 -27.81 -27.60
N GLY A 311 -25.11 -28.94 -28.23
CA GLY A 311 -25.73 -29.19 -29.53
C GLY A 311 -24.96 -30.16 -30.39
N LYS A 312 -25.36 -30.22 -31.68
CA LYS A 312 -24.80 -31.07 -32.71
C LYS A 312 -24.27 -30.20 -33.86
N ALA A 313 -23.09 -30.58 -34.36
CA ALA A 313 -22.57 -30.03 -35.59
C ALA A 313 -21.90 -31.11 -36.44
N VAL A 314 -21.81 -30.86 -37.74
CA VAL A 314 -21.08 -31.68 -38.68
C VAL A 314 -19.87 -30.93 -39.15
N ILE A 315 -18.67 -31.43 -38.81
CA ILE A 315 -17.41 -30.89 -39.33
C ILE A 315 -17.15 -31.54 -40.68
N THR A 316 -17.05 -30.72 -41.72
CA THR A 316 -16.73 -31.18 -43.09
C THR A 316 -15.22 -30.96 -43.29
N ILE A 317 -14.52 -32.00 -43.66
CA ILE A 317 -13.09 -32.03 -44.01
C ILE A 317 -13.04 -32.17 -45.55
N THR A 318 -12.33 -31.31 -46.21
CA THR A 318 -12.17 -31.36 -47.67
C THR A 318 -10.68 -31.42 -47.99
N ALA A 319 -10.25 -32.40 -48.77
CA ALA A 319 -8.95 -32.48 -49.38
C ALA A 319 -8.97 -31.85 -50.78
N ALA A 320 -8.07 -30.96 -51.05
CA ALA A 320 -8.01 -30.25 -52.32
C ALA A 320 -7.75 -31.23 -53.50
N GLN A 321 -8.25 -30.90 -54.68
CA GLN A 321 -7.85 -31.56 -55.90
C GLN A 321 -6.46 -31.11 -56.33
N SER A 322 -5.68 -31.99 -56.89
CA SER A 322 -4.39 -31.71 -57.49
C SER A 322 -4.27 -32.31 -58.86
N GLU A 323 -3.16 -32.18 -59.52
CA GLU A 323 -2.89 -32.85 -60.79
C GLU A 323 -2.87 -34.37 -60.66
N GLN A 324 -2.46 -34.89 -59.52
CA GLN A 324 -2.31 -36.33 -59.25
C GLN A 324 -3.51 -36.95 -58.57
N TYR A 325 -4.33 -36.19 -57.81
CA TYR A 325 -5.43 -36.71 -57.00
C TYR A 325 -6.73 -35.95 -57.22
N TYR A 326 -7.83 -36.71 -57.26
CA TYR A 326 -9.19 -36.11 -57.16
C TYR A 326 -9.39 -35.52 -55.79
N GLY A 327 -10.18 -34.46 -55.68
CA GLY A 327 -10.61 -33.94 -54.36
C GLY A 327 -11.38 -35.01 -53.56
N ALA A 328 -11.35 -34.93 -52.25
CA ALA A 328 -12.09 -35.82 -51.37
C ALA A 328 -12.80 -35.05 -50.26
N ARG A 329 -13.88 -35.58 -49.71
CA ARG A 329 -14.64 -35.01 -48.61
C ARG A 329 -15.00 -36.06 -47.59
N CYS A 330 -14.82 -35.72 -46.29
CA CYS A 330 -15.26 -36.53 -45.18
C CYS A 330 -16.10 -35.67 -44.22
N LYS A 331 -17.11 -36.24 -43.59
CA LYS A 331 -18.00 -35.56 -42.63
C LYS A 331 -17.85 -36.24 -41.26
N VAL A 332 -17.55 -35.44 -40.22
CA VAL A 332 -17.47 -35.89 -38.84
C VAL A 332 -18.64 -35.29 -38.07
N THR A 333 -19.54 -36.09 -37.57
CA THR A 333 -20.67 -35.63 -36.76
C THR A 333 -20.30 -35.70 -35.30
N MET A 334 -20.41 -34.55 -34.62
CA MET A 334 -20.09 -34.45 -33.21
C MET A 334 -21.25 -33.82 -32.42
N THR A 335 -21.38 -34.22 -31.17
CA THR A 335 -22.31 -33.65 -30.20
C THR A 335 -21.54 -33.21 -28.97
N CYS A 336 -22.04 -32.18 -28.30
CA CYS A 336 -21.50 -31.77 -27.01
C CYS A 336 -22.58 -31.38 -26.00
N GLU A 337 -22.30 -31.62 -24.76
CA GLU A 337 -23.07 -31.17 -23.60
C GLU A 337 -22.31 -30.12 -22.84
N ARG A 338 -23.00 -29.07 -22.39
CA ARG A 338 -22.43 -28.06 -21.50
C ARG A 338 -22.83 -28.33 -20.05
N PHE A 339 -22.00 -27.88 -19.14
CA PHE A 339 -22.30 -27.94 -17.73
C PHE A 339 -21.92 -26.64 -17.05
N ASN A 340 -22.60 -26.34 -15.95
CA ASN A 340 -22.30 -25.15 -15.17
C ASN A 340 -21.05 -25.38 -14.29
N LEU A 341 -20.07 -24.50 -14.45
CA LEU A 341 -18.78 -24.59 -13.76
C LEU A 341 -18.91 -24.38 -12.26
N THR A 342 -19.82 -23.50 -11.80
CA THR A 342 -20.00 -23.23 -10.39
C THR A 342 -20.48 -24.47 -9.62
N SER A 343 -21.50 -25.17 -10.13
CA SER A 343 -22.01 -26.40 -9.51
C SER A 343 -20.99 -27.54 -9.54
N SER A 344 -20.23 -27.63 -10.61
CA SER A 344 -19.22 -28.68 -10.78
C SER A 344 -18.04 -28.46 -9.83
N LEU A 345 -17.55 -27.22 -9.70
CA LEU A 345 -16.53 -26.85 -8.73
C LEU A 345 -17.02 -27.10 -7.29
N GLN A 346 -18.24 -26.69 -6.93
CA GLN A 346 -18.81 -26.96 -5.61
C GLN A 346 -18.80 -28.47 -5.27
N LYS A 347 -19.32 -29.30 -6.19
CA LYS A 347 -19.34 -30.77 -5.98
C LYS A 347 -17.95 -31.33 -5.77
N LYS A 348 -17.00 -30.98 -6.61
CA LYS A 348 -15.62 -31.48 -6.55
C LYS A 348 -14.89 -31.00 -5.30
N LEU A 349 -14.93 -29.69 -4.98
CA LEU A 349 -14.31 -29.12 -3.79
C LEU A 349 -14.91 -29.71 -2.50
N LYS A 350 -16.24 -29.92 -2.46
CA LYS A 350 -16.89 -30.57 -1.33
C LYS A 350 -16.42 -32.00 -1.15
N SER A 351 -16.22 -32.75 -2.25
CA SER A 351 -15.69 -34.13 -2.17
C SER A 351 -14.26 -34.19 -1.64
N ASP A 352 -13.44 -33.20 -1.97
CA ASP A 352 -12.04 -33.12 -1.57
C ASP A 352 -11.83 -32.53 -0.17
N CYS A 353 -12.78 -31.71 0.35
CA CYS A 353 -12.72 -31.11 1.68
C CYS A 353 -12.94 -32.15 2.79
N SER A 354 -12.16 -32.05 3.88
CA SER A 354 -12.32 -32.91 5.07
C SER A 354 -13.65 -32.67 5.78
N ASN A 355 -14.10 -31.40 5.86
CA ASN A 355 -15.41 -31.06 6.42
C ASN A 355 -16.52 -31.26 5.38
N LYS A 356 -17.27 -32.34 5.48
CA LYS A 356 -18.38 -32.64 4.55
C LYS A 356 -19.59 -31.72 4.71
N LYS A 357 -19.64 -30.93 5.80
CA LYS A 357 -20.66 -29.89 6.05
C LYS A 357 -20.23 -28.51 5.54
N VAL A 358 -19.10 -28.41 4.80
CA VAL A 358 -18.61 -27.17 4.23
C VAL A 358 -19.68 -26.46 3.43
N LYS A 359 -19.84 -25.15 3.67
CA LYS A 359 -20.74 -24.26 2.94
C LYS A 359 -19.99 -23.57 1.80
N PHE A 360 -20.70 -23.15 0.76
CA PHE A 360 -20.10 -22.35 -0.31
C PHE A 360 -20.56 -20.90 -0.24
N GLY A 361 -19.67 -19.97 -0.53
CA GLY A 361 -19.94 -18.56 -0.69
C GLY A 361 -19.59 -18.10 -2.12
N TRP A 362 -20.33 -17.12 -2.62
CA TRP A 362 -20.03 -16.45 -3.88
C TRP A 362 -19.56 -15.02 -3.61
N ASN A 363 -18.34 -14.68 -4.03
CA ASN A 363 -17.85 -13.30 -3.97
C ASN A 363 -18.23 -12.56 -5.25
N LEU A 364 -19.11 -11.57 -5.14
CA LEU A 364 -19.50 -10.69 -6.23
C LEU A 364 -18.37 -9.67 -6.45
N THR A 365 -17.69 -9.76 -7.59
CA THR A 365 -16.58 -8.88 -7.95
C THR A 365 -17.09 -7.47 -8.28
N TRP A 366 -16.18 -6.49 -8.30
CA TRP A 366 -16.52 -5.09 -8.57
C TRP A 366 -16.26 -4.70 -10.02
N ALA A 367 -17.00 -3.70 -10.49
CA ALA A 367 -16.71 -3.05 -11.76
C ALA A 367 -15.43 -2.23 -11.70
N TYR A 368 -14.71 -2.16 -12.81
CA TYR A 368 -13.50 -1.36 -12.95
C TYR A 368 -13.77 0.13 -12.73
N ALA A 369 -12.73 0.93 -12.53
CA ALA A 369 -12.87 2.38 -12.45
C ALA A 369 -13.30 2.96 -13.79
N GLN A 370 -14.05 4.07 -13.76
CA GLN A 370 -14.50 4.77 -14.98
C GLN A 370 -13.28 5.29 -15.76
N PRO A 371 -13.19 5.07 -17.09
CA PRO A 371 -12.03 5.45 -17.90
C PRO A 371 -11.65 6.93 -17.82
N SER A 372 -12.61 7.84 -17.67
CA SER A 372 -12.37 9.28 -17.50
C SER A 372 -11.58 9.64 -16.25
N GLN A 373 -11.52 8.76 -15.25
CA GLN A 373 -10.79 8.95 -13.99
C GLN A 373 -9.32 8.50 -14.08
N TRP A 374 -8.91 7.84 -15.19
CA TRP A 374 -7.58 7.26 -15.35
C TRP A 374 -6.81 7.85 -16.53
N LYS A 375 -5.50 7.94 -16.41
CA LYS A 375 -4.64 8.39 -17.51
C LYS A 375 -4.80 7.45 -18.71
N LYS A 376 -4.78 8.00 -19.93
CA LYS A 376 -5.07 7.35 -21.22
C LYS A 376 -4.49 5.94 -21.43
N ASN A 377 -3.42 5.56 -20.76
CA ASN A 377 -2.71 4.29 -20.98
C ASN A 377 -3.00 3.21 -19.92
N GLN A 378 -3.94 3.42 -19.00
CA GLN A 378 -4.19 2.51 -17.87
C GLN A 378 -5.66 2.10 -17.73
N SER A 379 -6.50 2.33 -18.73
CA SER A 379 -7.91 1.97 -18.65
C SER A 379 -8.13 0.55 -19.14
N PHE A 380 -8.22 -0.39 -18.22
CA PHE A 380 -8.61 -1.78 -18.54
C PHE A 380 -10.02 -1.89 -19.08
N LEU A 381 -10.91 -0.93 -18.78
CA LEU A 381 -12.25 -0.91 -19.35
C LEU A 381 -12.21 -0.74 -20.87
N THR A 382 -11.23 -0.04 -21.39
CA THR A 382 -11.02 0.12 -22.83
C THR A 382 -10.76 -1.22 -23.52
N ASN A 383 -10.10 -2.17 -22.84
CA ASN A 383 -9.82 -3.50 -23.37
C ASN A 383 -11.03 -4.43 -23.36
N TYR A 384 -12.10 -4.07 -22.67
CA TYR A 384 -13.37 -4.81 -22.57
C TYR A 384 -14.55 -3.99 -23.07
N GLN A 385 -14.30 -3.02 -23.98
CA GLN A 385 -15.34 -2.15 -24.54
C GLN A 385 -16.51 -2.92 -25.17
N ASP A 386 -16.22 -4.04 -25.82
CA ASP A 386 -17.21 -4.87 -26.50
C ASP A 386 -18.20 -5.54 -25.52
N TYR A 387 -17.79 -5.72 -24.24
CA TYR A 387 -18.66 -6.27 -23.20
C TYR A 387 -19.41 -5.21 -22.41
N TYR A 388 -18.82 -4.02 -22.22
CA TYR A 388 -19.32 -3.06 -21.22
C TYR A 388 -19.35 -1.61 -21.71
N ASN A 389 -19.17 -1.35 -23.00
CA ASN A 389 -19.19 -0.01 -23.61
C ASN A 389 -18.31 1.02 -22.90
N GLN A 390 -17.21 0.61 -22.31
CA GLN A 390 -16.33 1.46 -21.49
C GLN A 390 -17.06 2.19 -20.34
N ASP A 391 -18.18 1.64 -19.90
CA ASP A 391 -19.00 2.22 -18.85
C ASP A 391 -19.02 1.35 -17.59
N GLN A 392 -18.69 1.96 -16.46
CA GLN A 392 -18.59 1.30 -15.16
C GLN A 392 -19.94 0.73 -14.70
N MET A 393 -21.03 1.48 -14.90
CA MET A 393 -22.36 1.03 -14.49
C MET A 393 -22.86 -0.10 -15.36
N THR A 394 -22.58 -0.08 -16.66
CA THR A 394 -22.85 -1.18 -17.58
C THR A 394 -22.14 -2.45 -17.13
N MET A 395 -20.85 -2.36 -16.78
CA MET A 395 -20.10 -3.49 -16.21
C MET A 395 -20.70 -3.99 -14.89
N TYR A 396 -21.04 -3.09 -13.97
CA TYR A 396 -21.65 -3.45 -12.68
C TYR A 396 -22.98 -4.16 -12.87
N THR A 397 -23.85 -3.61 -13.72
CA THR A 397 -25.17 -4.20 -14.01
C THR A 397 -25.03 -5.58 -14.65
N ALA A 398 -24.11 -5.74 -15.62
CA ALA A 398 -23.83 -7.03 -16.23
C ALA A 398 -23.35 -8.07 -15.19
N ILE A 399 -22.52 -7.68 -14.21
CA ILE A 399 -22.08 -8.57 -13.13
C ILE A 399 -23.26 -9.00 -12.25
N THR A 400 -24.09 -8.06 -11.81
CA THR A 400 -25.24 -8.35 -10.93
C THR A 400 -26.30 -9.18 -11.64
N ASP A 401 -26.60 -8.87 -12.91
CA ASP A 401 -27.55 -9.62 -13.74
C ASP A 401 -27.05 -11.05 -13.98
N THR A 402 -25.76 -11.23 -14.26
CA THR A 402 -25.18 -12.57 -14.41
C THR A 402 -25.26 -13.37 -13.11
N VAL A 403 -25.02 -12.75 -11.95
CA VAL A 403 -25.20 -13.44 -10.66
C VAL A 403 -26.67 -13.84 -10.46
N ALA A 404 -27.61 -12.95 -10.73
CA ALA A 404 -29.05 -13.24 -10.60
C ALA A 404 -29.54 -14.34 -11.56
N GLN A 405 -29.08 -14.32 -12.81
CA GLN A 405 -29.61 -15.19 -13.88
C GLN A 405 -28.85 -16.50 -14.01
N VAL A 406 -27.56 -16.56 -13.63
CA VAL A 406 -26.69 -17.72 -13.90
C VAL A 406 -26.19 -18.37 -12.61
N VAL A 407 -25.77 -17.58 -11.61
CA VAL A 407 -25.16 -18.13 -10.38
C VAL A 407 -26.21 -18.50 -9.35
N ALA A 408 -27.16 -17.61 -9.08
CA ALA A 408 -28.19 -17.86 -8.07
C ALA A 408 -29.11 -19.06 -8.38
N PRO A 409 -29.58 -19.24 -9.65
CA PRO A 409 -30.41 -20.40 -9.98
C PRO A 409 -29.73 -21.76 -9.86
N VAL A 410 -28.37 -21.81 -9.92
CA VAL A 410 -27.61 -23.04 -9.72
C VAL A 410 -27.77 -23.57 -8.29
N GLY A 411 -27.96 -22.66 -7.33
CA GLY A 411 -28.04 -22.99 -5.90
C GLY A 411 -26.72 -23.44 -5.29
N GLY A 412 -26.80 -23.95 -4.05
CA GLY A 412 -25.64 -24.48 -3.33
C GLY A 412 -24.74 -23.42 -2.69
N PHE A 413 -24.93 -22.14 -2.94
CA PHE A 413 -24.28 -21.05 -2.23
C PHE A 413 -25.09 -20.66 -0.99
N ALA A 414 -24.46 -20.79 0.19
CA ALA A 414 -25.08 -20.41 1.47
C ALA A 414 -25.04 -18.91 1.68
N VAL A 415 -24.08 -18.20 1.03
CA VAL A 415 -23.91 -16.76 1.15
C VAL A 415 -23.38 -16.14 -0.13
N TYR A 416 -23.92 -14.97 -0.49
CA TYR A 416 -23.40 -14.10 -1.53
C TYR A 416 -22.77 -12.88 -0.88
N ILE A 417 -21.49 -12.66 -1.12
CA ILE A 417 -20.72 -11.55 -0.54
C ILE A 417 -20.75 -10.39 -1.53
N PRO A 418 -21.53 -9.33 -1.28
CA PRO A 418 -21.80 -8.29 -2.26
C PRO A 418 -20.69 -7.23 -2.32
N THR A 419 -19.43 -7.68 -2.48
CA THR A 419 -18.26 -6.80 -2.49
C THR A 419 -18.36 -5.73 -3.58
N GLY A 420 -18.75 -6.13 -4.80
CA GLY A 420 -18.94 -5.20 -5.91
C GLY A 420 -19.99 -4.14 -5.64
N THR A 421 -21.10 -4.51 -5.02
CA THR A 421 -22.17 -3.60 -4.63
C THR A 421 -21.73 -2.61 -3.55
N ALA A 422 -21.03 -3.09 -2.51
CA ALA A 422 -20.51 -2.21 -1.47
C ALA A 422 -19.52 -1.17 -2.03
N ILE A 423 -18.66 -1.58 -2.97
CA ILE A 423 -17.75 -0.69 -3.68
C ILE A 423 -18.55 0.33 -4.51
N GLN A 424 -19.59 -0.10 -5.22
CA GLN A 424 -20.41 0.80 -6.04
C GLN A 424 -21.23 1.77 -5.18
N ASN A 425 -21.77 1.32 -4.03
CA ASN A 425 -22.43 2.19 -3.07
C ASN A 425 -21.48 3.26 -2.54
N LEU A 426 -20.23 2.89 -2.18
CA LEU A 426 -19.24 3.85 -1.68
C LEU A 426 -18.80 4.85 -2.76
N ARG A 427 -18.78 4.45 -4.05
CA ARG A 427 -18.55 5.36 -5.18
C ARG A 427 -19.61 6.45 -5.30
N SER A 428 -20.84 6.17 -4.89
CA SER A 428 -21.94 7.16 -4.89
C SER A 428 -21.84 8.18 -3.74
N SER A 429 -20.91 7.99 -2.80
CA SER A 429 -20.63 8.92 -1.71
C SER A 429 -19.65 10.03 -2.14
N TYR A 430 -19.28 10.91 -1.19
CA TYR A 430 -18.21 11.90 -1.38
C TYR A 430 -16.85 11.30 -1.77
N VAL A 431 -16.65 10.01 -1.57
CA VAL A 431 -15.42 9.30 -1.93
C VAL A 431 -15.25 9.26 -3.45
N GLY A 432 -16.35 9.07 -4.18
CA GLY A 432 -16.34 8.98 -5.64
C GLY A 432 -15.54 7.78 -6.14
N ASP A 433 -15.15 7.80 -7.40
CA ASP A 433 -14.43 6.70 -8.06
C ASP A 433 -12.91 6.76 -7.78
N LYS A 434 -12.53 6.65 -6.49
CA LYS A 434 -11.14 6.70 -6.00
C LYS A 434 -10.74 5.42 -5.27
N LEU A 435 -11.43 4.31 -5.52
CA LEU A 435 -11.26 3.07 -4.77
C LEU A 435 -10.28 2.09 -5.43
N ASN A 436 -9.87 2.34 -6.67
CA ASN A 436 -8.91 1.52 -7.39
C ASN A 436 -7.50 2.14 -7.37
N ARG A 437 -6.44 1.30 -7.51
CA ARG A 437 -5.05 1.76 -7.63
C ARG A 437 -4.54 1.83 -9.07
N ASP A 438 -5.08 0.98 -9.94
CA ASP A 438 -4.65 0.79 -11.34
C ASP A 438 -5.84 0.71 -12.32
N GLY A 439 -7.03 1.12 -11.91
CA GLY A 439 -8.27 1.00 -12.67
C GLY A 439 -9.02 -0.31 -12.44
N VAL A 440 -8.35 -1.38 -12.08
CA VAL A 440 -8.91 -2.72 -11.85
C VAL A 440 -8.91 -3.08 -10.37
N HIS A 441 -7.73 -3.13 -9.76
CA HIS A 441 -7.53 -3.58 -8.39
C HIS A 441 -7.88 -2.49 -7.38
N LEU A 442 -8.38 -2.90 -6.22
CA LEU A 442 -8.69 -1.96 -5.14
C LEU A 442 -7.41 -1.37 -4.53
N ASN A 443 -7.46 -0.08 -4.19
CA ASN A 443 -6.38 0.58 -3.49
C ASN A 443 -6.20 -0.01 -2.07
N TRP A 444 -4.98 0.13 -1.54
CA TRP A 444 -4.58 -0.43 -0.24
C TRP A 444 -5.31 0.18 0.96
N SER A 445 -5.97 1.32 0.81
CA SER A 445 -6.71 2.00 1.86
C SER A 445 -8.21 1.65 1.81
N LEU A 446 -9.05 2.60 1.36
CA LEU A 446 -10.51 2.47 1.39
C LEU A 446 -11.07 1.32 0.57
N GLY A 447 -10.49 1.03 -0.61
CA GLY A 447 -11.00 -0.03 -1.47
C GLY A 447 -10.94 -1.40 -0.79
N ARG A 448 -9.74 -1.85 -0.38
CA ARG A 448 -9.55 -3.13 0.33
C ARG A 448 -10.23 -3.16 1.70
N TYR A 449 -10.26 -2.02 2.39
CA TYR A 449 -10.96 -1.90 3.66
C TYR A 449 -12.47 -2.14 3.52
N THR A 450 -13.10 -1.57 2.49
CA THR A 450 -14.52 -1.78 2.19
C THR A 450 -14.79 -3.23 1.80
N ALA A 451 -13.96 -3.82 0.95
CA ALA A 451 -14.11 -5.21 0.54
C ALA A 451 -14.02 -6.16 1.75
N ALA A 452 -13.01 -6.01 2.60
CA ALA A 452 -12.84 -6.84 3.79
C ALA A 452 -13.99 -6.66 4.80
N MET A 453 -14.51 -5.44 4.96
CA MET A 453 -15.67 -5.17 5.81
C MET A 453 -16.96 -5.81 5.28
N THR A 454 -17.11 -5.86 3.94
CA THR A 454 -18.24 -6.55 3.32
C THR A 454 -18.18 -8.06 3.58
N TRP A 455 -16.99 -8.65 3.50
CA TRP A 455 -16.80 -10.05 3.86
C TRP A 455 -17.11 -10.29 5.34
N ALA A 456 -16.63 -9.44 6.24
CA ALA A 456 -16.93 -9.54 7.67
C ALA A 456 -18.44 -9.51 7.92
N ALA A 457 -19.17 -8.55 7.33
CA ALA A 457 -20.61 -8.43 7.44
C ALA A 457 -21.35 -9.67 6.91
N ALA A 458 -20.97 -10.17 5.72
CA ALA A 458 -21.56 -11.37 5.12
C ALA A 458 -21.33 -12.64 5.97
N LEU A 459 -20.24 -12.68 6.72
CA LEU A 459 -19.92 -13.80 7.63
C LEU A 459 -20.62 -13.68 9.01
N GLY A 460 -21.40 -12.62 9.24
CA GLY A 460 -22.14 -12.40 10.48
C GLY A 460 -21.36 -11.62 11.54
N ILE A 461 -20.25 -11.01 11.18
CA ILE A 461 -19.49 -10.11 12.09
C ILE A 461 -20.14 -8.73 12.08
N ASP A 462 -20.54 -8.22 13.24
CA ASP A 462 -21.11 -6.87 13.37
C ASP A 462 -20.05 -5.81 13.01
N VAL A 463 -20.27 -5.11 11.90
CA VAL A 463 -19.38 -4.06 11.40
C VAL A 463 -19.19 -2.91 12.39
N ASN A 464 -20.11 -2.73 13.35
CA ASN A 464 -19.99 -1.70 14.37
C ASN A 464 -18.98 -2.07 15.47
N GLN A 465 -18.72 -3.35 15.68
CA GLN A 465 -17.70 -3.85 16.60
C GLN A 465 -16.29 -3.82 16.00
N ILE A 466 -16.16 -3.66 14.70
CA ILE A 466 -14.85 -3.61 14.03
C ILE A 466 -14.16 -2.28 14.38
N THR A 467 -13.08 -2.37 15.14
CA THR A 467 -12.24 -1.22 15.54
C THR A 467 -10.96 -1.11 14.73
N TYR A 468 -10.55 -2.19 14.05
CA TYR A 468 -9.37 -2.20 13.21
C TYR A 468 -9.47 -1.22 12.03
N ARG A 469 -8.40 -0.50 11.78
CA ARG A 469 -8.18 0.34 10.59
C ARG A 469 -6.72 0.24 10.16
N PRO A 470 -6.42 0.08 8.87
CA PRO A 470 -5.05 0.16 8.37
C PRO A 470 -4.38 1.48 8.78
N SER A 471 -3.08 1.44 9.03
CA SER A 471 -2.26 2.59 9.43
C SER A 471 -1.07 2.79 8.47
N GLY A 472 -0.21 3.77 8.74
CA GLY A 472 0.97 4.04 7.91
C GLY A 472 0.62 4.57 6.53
N SER A 473 1.27 4.06 5.49
CA SER A 473 1.06 4.46 4.08
C SER A 473 -0.34 4.12 3.56
N HIS A 474 -1.00 3.12 4.16
CA HIS A 474 -2.32 2.64 3.79
C HIS A 474 -3.42 3.08 4.74
N ALA A 475 -3.17 4.11 5.54
CA ALA A 475 -4.07 4.56 6.59
C ALA A 475 -5.49 4.86 6.06
N VAL A 476 -6.49 4.28 6.71
CA VAL A 476 -7.90 4.63 6.55
C VAL A 476 -8.28 5.65 7.61
N SER A 477 -8.83 6.77 7.19
CA SER A 477 -9.28 7.81 8.11
C SER A 477 -10.47 7.31 8.96
N PRO A 478 -10.49 7.57 10.29
CA PRO A 478 -11.71 7.37 11.07
C PRO A 478 -12.91 8.16 10.52
N LEU A 479 -12.68 9.22 9.77
CA LEU A 479 -13.71 10.04 9.14
C LEU A 479 -14.46 9.30 8.01
N ASP A 480 -13.81 8.32 7.36
CA ASP A 480 -14.39 7.58 6.25
C ASP A 480 -15.17 6.33 6.71
N VAL A 481 -14.98 5.89 7.97
CA VAL A 481 -15.53 4.63 8.45
C VAL A 481 -17.05 4.60 8.41
N SER A 482 -17.72 5.72 8.68
CA SER A 482 -19.19 5.80 8.63
C SER A 482 -19.72 5.59 7.21
N ALA A 483 -19.09 6.20 6.20
CA ALA A 483 -19.47 6.01 4.79
C ALA A 483 -19.24 4.57 4.34
N VAL A 484 -18.12 3.95 4.75
CA VAL A 484 -17.84 2.53 4.46
C VAL A 484 -18.89 1.62 5.12
N ARG A 485 -19.18 1.81 6.41
CA ARG A 485 -20.19 1.01 7.12
C ARG A 485 -21.57 1.14 6.49
N ALA A 486 -22.00 2.35 6.14
CA ALA A 486 -23.27 2.56 5.45
C ALA A 486 -23.31 1.80 4.12
N SER A 487 -22.27 1.99 3.27
CA SER A 487 -22.18 1.33 1.97
C SER A 487 -22.19 -0.20 2.05
N VAL A 488 -21.53 -0.76 3.07
CA VAL A 488 -21.51 -2.21 3.33
C VAL A 488 -22.88 -2.69 3.82
N THR A 489 -23.46 -2.00 4.80
CA THR A 489 -24.79 -2.35 5.35
C THR A 489 -25.87 -2.34 4.28
N ASP A 490 -25.85 -1.34 3.40
CA ASP A 490 -26.80 -1.21 2.30
C ASP A 490 -26.57 -2.30 1.24
N ALA A 491 -25.30 -2.66 0.94
CA ALA A 491 -25.00 -3.78 0.06
C ALA A 491 -25.47 -5.13 0.60
N ILE A 492 -25.39 -5.36 1.91
CA ILE A 492 -25.94 -6.56 2.55
C ILE A 492 -27.47 -6.61 2.41
N LYS A 493 -28.15 -5.48 2.50
CA LYS A 493 -29.62 -5.38 2.34
C LYS A 493 -30.04 -5.51 0.89
N THR A 494 -29.29 -4.88 -0.03
CA THR A 494 -29.62 -4.78 -1.46
C THR A 494 -28.42 -5.24 -2.30
N PRO A 495 -28.15 -6.56 -2.37
CA PRO A 495 -26.87 -7.09 -2.83
C PRO A 495 -26.63 -6.92 -4.34
N LEU A 496 -27.67 -6.85 -5.15
CA LEU A 496 -27.58 -6.82 -6.61
C LEU A 496 -28.02 -5.48 -7.22
N ALA A 497 -28.16 -4.44 -6.38
CA ALA A 497 -28.49 -3.10 -6.85
C ALA A 497 -27.76 -2.03 -6.03
N VAL A 498 -27.43 -0.92 -6.69
CA VAL A 498 -26.78 0.22 -6.03
C VAL A 498 -27.78 0.93 -5.12
N THR A 499 -27.36 1.15 -3.87
CA THR A 499 -28.01 2.09 -2.95
C THR A 499 -27.22 3.39 -2.94
N GLN A 500 -27.86 4.49 -3.30
CA GLN A 500 -27.21 5.81 -3.27
C GLN A 500 -26.84 6.19 -1.83
N SER A 501 -25.59 6.59 -1.65
CA SER A 501 -25.09 6.91 -0.31
C SER A 501 -25.69 8.19 0.23
N SER A 502 -26.08 8.21 1.48
CA SER A 502 -26.44 9.43 2.22
C SER A 502 -25.22 10.28 2.59
N CYS A 503 -24.01 9.72 2.52
CA CYS A 503 -22.76 10.41 2.82
C CYS A 503 -22.25 11.19 1.60
N THR A 504 -22.95 12.26 1.20
CA THR A 504 -22.61 13.06 0.00
C THR A 504 -21.58 14.14 0.25
N THR A 505 -21.42 14.61 1.50
CA THR A 505 -20.48 15.68 1.89
C THR A 505 -19.26 15.09 2.56
N ALA A 506 -18.07 15.44 2.05
CA ALA A 506 -16.80 15.02 2.65
C ALA A 506 -16.64 15.60 4.07
N PRO A 507 -16.24 14.78 5.05
CA PRO A 507 -16.02 15.25 6.41
C PRO A 507 -14.83 16.21 6.51
N ILE A 508 -14.88 17.15 7.44
CA ILE A 508 -13.81 18.11 7.69
C ILE A 508 -12.93 17.61 8.84
N LEU A 509 -11.62 17.56 8.60
CA LEU A 509 -10.65 17.29 9.65
C LEU A 509 -10.29 18.62 10.35
N ASN A 510 -10.61 18.73 11.63
CA ASN A 510 -10.20 19.87 12.45
C ASN A 510 -8.70 19.82 12.75
N ASN A 511 -8.10 20.99 12.91
CA ASN A 511 -6.68 21.06 13.20
C ASN A 511 -6.39 20.95 14.69
N THR A 512 -5.10 20.80 15.01
CA THR A 512 -4.61 20.79 16.40
C THR A 512 -4.74 22.16 17.04
N GLU A 513 -4.93 22.15 18.34
CA GLU A 513 -5.02 23.33 19.21
C GLU A 513 -3.81 23.42 20.15
N LYS A 514 -3.70 24.53 20.87
CA LYS A 514 -2.72 24.77 21.95
C LYS A 514 -1.27 24.46 21.54
N VAL A 515 -0.88 24.92 20.33
CA VAL A 515 0.51 24.77 19.89
C VAL A 515 1.40 25.68 20.72
N THR A 516 2.43 25.08 21.35
CA THR A 516 3.48 25.82 22.08
C THR A 516 4.85 25.53 21.47
N LEU A 517 5.75 26.51 21.58
CA LEU A 517 7.14 26.41 21.16
C LEU A 517 8.04 26.75 22.35
N THR A 518 9.05 25.92 22.60
CA THR A 518 10.00 26.13 23.71
C THR A 518 11.42 25.91 23.21
N ASN A 519 12.34 26.82 23.60
CA ASN A 519 13.76 26.60 23.40
C ASN A 519 14.28 25.54 24.37
N GLU A 520 14.91 24.50 23.86
CA GLU A 520 15.61 23.49 24.64
C GLU A 520 17.08 23.41 24.21
N ALA A 521 17.94 22.78 25.02
CA ALA A 521 19.35 22.58 24.67
C ALA A 521 19.48 21.84 23.31
N GLY A 522 18.63 20.86 23.05
CA GLY A 522 18.59 20.05 21.82
C GLY A 522 17.95 20.73 20.60
N GLY A 523 17.33 21.91 20.73
CA GLY A 523 16.64 22.57 19.61
C GLY A 523 15.41 23.35 20.02
N VAL A 524 14.38 23.32 19.17
CA VAL A 524 13.06 23.86 19.47
C VAL A 524 12.07 22.73 19.69
N ARG A 525 11.44 22.67 20.86
CA ARG A 525 10.36 21.76 21.18
C ARG A 525 9.03 22.36 20.73
N LEU A 526 8.29 21.59 19.96
CA LEU A 526 6.91 21.85 19.63
C LEU A 526 6.04 20.92 20.46
N THR A 527 4.95 21.41 21.05
CA THR A 527 3.89 20.56 21.64
C THR A 527 2.53 21.07 21.20
N TRP A 528 1.55 20.16 21.14
CA TRP A 528 0.19 20.49 20.73
C TRP A 528 -0.83 19.54 21.37
N LYS A 529 -2.10 19.94 21.36
CA LYS A 529 -3.21 19.08 21.76
C LYS A 529 -3.55 18.12 20.60
N LYS A 530 -3.82 16.86 20.90
CA LYS A 530 -4.26 15.87 19.91
C LYS A 530 -5.52 16.37 19.19
N ALA A 531 -5.51 16.41 17.85
CA ALA A 531 -6.68 16.69 17.05
C ALA A 531 -7.59 15.44 16.98
N ALA A 532 -8.91 15.63 17.08
CA ALA A 532 -9.87 14.55 16.92
C ALA A 532 -9.74 13.94 15.51
N ASN A 533 -9.82 12.62 15.43
CA ASN A 533 -9.71 11.84 14.17
C ASN A 533 -8.37 11.96 13.43
N ALA A 534 -7.35 12.63 14.00
CA ALA A 534 -6.03 12.65 13.40
C ALA A 534 -5.37 11.26 13.50
N THR A 535 -4.70 10.84 12.42
CA THR A 535 -3.83 9.65 12.38
C THR A 535 -2.36 10.00 12.41
N GLY A 536 -2.02 11.29 12.29
CA GLY A 536 -0.68 11.82 12.36
C GLY A 536 -0.66 13.34 12.16
N TYR A 537 0.55 13.89 12.00
CA TYR A 537 0.75 15.33 11.83
C TYR A 537 1.83 15.61 10.80
N ARG A 538 1.68 16.69 10.05
CA ARG A 538 2.71 17.26 9.19
C ARG A 538 3.13 18.60 9.79
N ILE A 539 4.43 18.88 9.79
CA ILE A 539 5.03 20.07 10.37
C ILE A 539 5.84 20.79 9.30
N TRP A 540 5.67 22.06 9.21
CA TRP A 540 6.47 22.93 8.36
C TRP A 540 7.23 23.93 9.19
N ARG A 541 8.44 24.24 8.77
CA ARG A 541 9.29 25.27 9.35
C ARG A 541 9.66 26.32 8.30
N LYS A 542 9.57 27.58 8.68
CA LYS A 542 10.09 28.73 7.96
C LYS A 542 11.23 29.34 8.76
N THR A 543 12.35 29.71 8.11
CA THR A 543 13.51 30.38 8.71
C THR A 543 13.50 31.85 8.29
N GLY A 544 13.44 32.78 9.25
CA GLY A 544 13.36 34.21 8.99
C GLY A 544 12.24 34.55 7.99
N ASN A 545 12.57 35.25 6.92
CA ASN A 545 11.64 35.60 5.84
C ASN A 545 11.57 34.59 4.69
N GLY A 546 12.29 33.45 4.78
CA GLY A 546 12.30 32.41 3.75
C GLY A 546 10.97 31.69 3.58
N SER A 547 10.92 30.64 2.74
CA SER A 547 9.75 29.79 2.51
C SER A 547 9.60 28.71 3.58
N PHE A 548 8.37 28.15 3.71
CA PHE A 548 8.11 26.99 4.53
C PHE A 548 8.70 25.72 3.88
N LYS A 549 9.44 24.96 4.67
CA LYS A 549 9.94 23.62 4.31
C LYS A 549 9.29 22.60 5.22
N GLU A 550 8.86 21.47 4.67
CA GLU A 550 8.30 20.37 5.46
C GLU A 550 9.39 19.66 6.23
N LEU A 551 9.08 19.31 7.47
CA LEU A 551 9.89 18.48 8.35
C LEU A 551 9.43 17.00 8.27
N PRO A 552 10.18 16.03 8.81
CA PRO A 552 9.76 14.63 8.80
C PRO A 552 8.34 14.42 9.33
N LYS A 553 7.55 13.59 8.65
CA LYS A 553 6.15 13.30 8.99
C LYS A 553 6.05 12.56 10.33
N ILE A 554 5.01 12.87 11.09
CA ILE A 554 4.62 12.13 12.29
C ILE A 554 3.44 11.24 11.92
N THR A 555 3.68 9.93 11.90
CA THR A 555 2.69 8.92 11.48
C THR A 555 1.91 8.31 12.65
N LYS A 556 2.25 8.67 13.91
CA LYS A 556 1.56 8.15 15.10
C LYS A 556 0.63 9.22 15.67
N ASP A 557 -0.65 8.89 15.78
CA ASP A 557 -1.72 9.79 16.25
C ASP A 557 -1.54 10.25 17.71
N LYS A 558 -0.90 9.42 18.53
CA LYS A 558 -0.62 9.73 19.95
C LYS A 558 0.57 10.66 20.16
N THR A 559 1.38 10.89 19.12
CA THR A 559 2.54 11.78 19.21
C THR A 559 2.08 13.22 19.12
N THR A 560 2.22 13.97 20.21
CA THR A 560 1.82 15.38 20.34
C THR A 560 2.99 16.29 20.65
N THR A 561 4.20 15.84 20.37
CA THR A 561 5.43 16.59 20.58
C THR A 561 6.46 16.30 19.48
N TYR A 562 7.27 17.30 19.15
CA TYR A 562 8.37 17.17 18.18
C TYR A 562 9.54 18.06 18.61
N LEU A 563 10.77 17.55 18.59
CA LEU A 563 11.98 18.33 18.82
C LEU A 563 12.69 18.57 17.48
N ASP A 564 12.74 19.82 17.05
CA ASP A 564 13.51 20.22 15.88
C ASP A 564 14.98 20.39 16.23
N THR A 565 15.75 19.32 16.06
CA THR A 565 17.19 19.29 16.37
C THR A 565 18.04 20.02 15.31
N ALA A 566 17.52 20.21 14.10
CA ALA A 566 18.24 20.88 13.02
C ALA A 566 18.55 22.35 13.32
N VAL A 567 17.84 22.92 14.29
CA VAL A 567 18.06 24.32 14.73
C VAL A 567 18.89 24.44 16.03
N GLN A 568 19.42 23.34 16.55
CA GLN A 568 20.15 23.30 17.83
C GLN A 568 21.25 24.36 17.92
N LYS A 569 22.10 24.46 16.89
CA LYS A 569 23.28 25.35 16.85
C LYS A 569 22.98 26.73 16.22
N LYS A 570 21.71 27.08 16.00
CA LYS A 570 21.29 28.28 15.24
C LYS A 570 20.69 29.38 16.15
N SER A 571 21.42 29.81 17.20
CA SER A 571 20.97 30.88 18.10
C SER A 571 20.85 32.23 17.36
N GLY A 572 19.89 33.05 17.76
CA GLY A 572 19.62 34.38 17.18
C GLY A 572 18.79 34.35 15.90
N VAL A 573 18.27 33.18 15.50
CA VAL A 573 17.47 33.02 14.28
C VAL A 573 16.00 32.81 14.64
N THR A 574 15.11 33.52 13.93
CA THR A 574 13.65 33.37 14.11
C THR A 574 13.13 32.24 13.25
N TYR A 575 12.35 31.35 13.85
CA TYR A 575 11.67 30.24 13.20
C TYR A 575 10.15 30.36 13.37
N THR A 576 9.42 30.15 12.28
CA THR A 576 7.96 30.04 12.31
C THR A 576 7.57 28.60 11.95
N TYR A 577 6.71 28.00 12.78
CA TYR A 577 6.22 26.65 12.58
C TYR A 577 4.73 26.65 12.27
N SER A 578 4.32 25.68 11.44
CA SER A 578 2.92 25.35 11.17
C SER A 578 2.74 23.84 11.34
N ILE A 579 1.72 23.41 12.08
CA ILE A 579 1.40 22.02 12.31
C ILE A 579 0.00 21.77 11.73
N ARG A 580 -0.15 20.69 10.95
CA ARG A 580 -1.44 20.29 10.39
C ARG A 580 -1.72 18.84 10.74
N ALA A 581 -2.90 18.57 11.28
CA ALA A 581 -3.38 17.21 11.48
C ALA A 581 -3.63 16.54 10.13
N VAL A 582 -3.35 15.23 10.05
CA VAL A 582 -3.65 14.39 8.88
C VAL A 582 -4.46 13.17 9.33
N SER A 583 -5.32 12.68 8.43
CA SER A 583 -6.19 11.53 8.67
C SER A 583 -6.44 10.81 7.34
N GLY A 584 -5.66 9.77 7.03
CA GLY A 584 -5.69 9.17 5.70
C GLY A 584 -5.34 10.21 4.63
N SER A 585 -6.22 10.42 3.68
CA SER A 585 -6.08 11.44 2.62
C SER A 585 -6.40 12.87 3.07
N TYR A 586 -7.01 13.03 4.25
CA TYR A 586 -7.40 14.34 4.77
C TYR A 586 -6.23 15.07 5.40
N MET A 587 -6.16 16.36 5.16
CA MET A 587 -5.24 17.26 5.84
C MET A 587 -6.02 18.49 6.30
N ALA A 588 -5.92 18.77 7.60
CA ALA A 588 -6.57 19.93 8.18
C ALA A 588 -6.12 21.24 7.50
N PRO A 589 -6.95 22.27 7.45
CA PRO A 589 -6.55 23.60 6.93
C PRO A 589 -5.27 24.10 7.60
N ALA A 590 -4.53 24.99 6.95
CA ALA A 590 -3.39 25.64 7.59
C ALA A 590 -3.87 26.40 8.82
N ASN A 591 -3.35 26.06 9.99
CA ASN A 591 -3.70 26.73 11.24
C ASN A 591 -2.77 27.89 11.56
N GLN A 592 -2.96 28.43 12.76
CA GLN A 592 -2.13 29.48 13.32
C GLN A 592 -0.65 29.11 13.27
N ARG A 593 0.13 30.00 12.69
CA ARG A 593 1.58 29.93 12.69
C ARG A 593 2.10 30.41 14.03
N LYS A 594 3.03 29.68 14.62
CA LYS A 594 3.72 30.09 15.86
C LYS A 594 5.17 30.40 15.56
N THR A 595 5.67 31.48 16.14
CA THR A 595 7.03 31.96 15.90
C THR A 595 7.81 31.94 17.20
N ILE A 596 9.08 31.61 17.12
CA ILE A 596 10.03 31.63 18.22
C ILE A 596 11.38 32.14 17.72
N LEU A 597 12.03 32.98 18.56
CA LEU A 597 13.45 33.28 18.41
C LEU A 597 14.23 32.12 19.06
N ARG A 598 15.09 31.47 18.30
CA ARG A 598 15.98 30.43 18.85
C ARG A 598 17.05 31.08 19.72
N LEU A 599 17.10 30.72 20.99
CA LEU A 599 18.19 31.05 21.93
C LEU A 599 18.83 29.73 22.38
N SER A 600 20.15 29.65 22.33
CA SER A 600 20.91 28.52 22.87
C SER A 600 21.09 28.64 24.37
N SER A 601 21.58 27.57 25.04
CA SER A 601 22.08 27.64 26.43
C SER A 601 23.28 28.58 26.54
N ALA A 602 23.40 29.23 27.65
CA ALA A 602 24.53 30.11 27.98
C ALA A 602 25.80 29.33 28.37
N GLY A 603 25.65 28.07 28.80
CA GLY A 603 26.77 27.21 29.22
C GLY A 603 27.47 27.80 30.43
N GLU A 604 26.77 27.90 31.54
CA GLU A 604 27.24 28.52 32.77
C GLU A 604 28.25 27.67 33.56
N ALA A 605 29.18 28.35 34.20
CA ALA A 605 30.13 27.77 35.13
C ALA A 605 30.11 28.55 36.45
N ALA A 606 30.33 27.86 37.56
CA ALA A 606 30.38 28.45 38.91
C ALA A 606 31.71 28.18 39.61
N ALA A 607 32.29 29.21 40.23
CA ALA A 607 33.54 29.10 40.96
C ALA A 607 33.45 29.83 42.32
N ASN A 608 34.04 29.25 43.36
CA ASN A 608 34.18 29.92 44.67
C ASN A 608 35.23 31.01 44.60
N GLU A 609 34.84 32.23 44.98
CA GLU A 609 35.73 33.37 45.17
C GLU A 609 35.71 33.86 46.63
N LYS A 610 36.59 34.82 46.98
CA LYS A 610 36.63 35.44 48.31
C LYS A 610 35.26 36.01 48.68
N ASN A 611 34.66 36.72 47.76
CA ASN A 611 33.45 37.50 47.97
C ASN A 611 32.14 36.76 47.60
N GLY A 612 32.17 35.43 47.42
CA GLY A 612 30.95 34.70 47.08
C GLY A 612 31.20 33.61 46.05
N ILE A 613 30.19 33.31 45.24
CA ILE A 613 30.27 32.40 44.10
C ILE A 613 30.19 33.23 42.82
N LYS A 614 31.21 33.12 42.00
CA LYS A 614 31.24 33.77 40.68
C LYS A 614 30.71 32.83 39.64
N LEU A 615 29.74 33.30 38.90
CA LEU A 615 29.20 32.66 37.69
C LEU A 615 29.86 33.29 36.46
N THR A 616 30.14 32.49 35.48
CA THR A 616 30.57 32.93 34.14
C THR A 616 29.83 32.14 33.10
N TRP A 617 29.52 32.75 31.95
CA TRP A 617 28.83 32.12 30.86
C TRP A 617 29.25 32.67 29.50
N SER A 618 28.88 31.98 28.43
CA SER A 618 29.13 32.42 27.06
C SER A 618 28.05 33.36 26.58
N LYS A 619 28.44 34.35 25.76
CA LYS A 619 27.45 35.21 25.08
C LYS A 619 26.55 34.42 24.17
N VAL A 620 25.23 34.57 24.30
CA VAL A 620 24.23 33.92 23.48
C VAL A 620 23.79 34.90 22.39
N THR A 621 23.95 34.49 21.11
CA THR A 621 23.52 35.33 19.98
C THR A 621 22.00 35.48 19.99
N GLY A 622 21.51 36.69 19.84
CA GLY A 622 20.09 37.04 19.86
C GLY A 622 19.51 37.28 21.25
N ALA A 623 20.25 37.04 22.32
CA ALA A 623 19.79 37.39 23.67
C ALA A 623 19.88 38.91 23.93
N GLU A 624 18.86 39.49 24.51
CA GLU A 624 18.84 40.85 25.06
C GLU A 624 19.48 40.91 26.44
N GLY A 625 19.43 39.79 27.16
CA GLY A 625 20.05 39.70 28.50
C GLY A 625 19.94 38.30 29.07
N TYR A 626 20.28 38.22 30.39
CA TYR A 626 20.25 36.97 31.15
C TYR A 626 19.52 37.20 32.49
N ARG A 627 18.66 36.24 32.86
CA ARG A 627 18.09 36.14 34.20
C ARG A 627 18.91 35.09 34.96
N ILE A 628 19.36 35.48 36.14
CA ILE A 628 20.23 34.67 36.98
C ILE A 628 19.41 34.19 38.17
N TYR A 629 19.35 32.90 38.35
CA TYR A 629 18.62 32.25 39.45
C TYR A 629 19.56 31.48 40.35
N ARG A 630 19.14 31.28 41.57
CA ARG A 630 19.78 30.40 42.56
C ARG A 630 18.73 29.51 43.18
N GLY A 631 18.95 28.19 43.06
CA GLY A 631 18.23 27.16 43.78
C GLY A 631 18.99 26.70 45.01
N ASN A 632 18.26 26.40 46.07
CA ASN A 632 18.75 25.75 47.29
C ASN A 632 18.51 24.23 47.20
N SER A 633 19.06 23.46 48.14
CA SER A 633 18.87 21.99 48.22
C SER A 633 17.42 21.53 48.40
N GLY A 634 16.47 22.45 48.59
CA GLY A 634 15.01 22.21 48.64
C GLY A 634 14.25 22.41 47.32
N GLY A 635 14.92 22.77 46.24
CA GLY A 635 14.33 22.85 44.87
C GLY A 635 13.72 24.20 44.49
N GLU A 636 13.52 25.14 45.39
CA GLU A 636 13.03 26.48 45.02
C GLU A 636 14.12 27.35 44.41
N GLU A 637 13.83 27.92 43.24
CA GLU A 637 14.72 28.88 42.58
C GLU A 637 14.30 30.33 42.85
N THR A 638 15.28 31.14 43.25
CA THR A 638 15.11 32.58 43.49
C THR A 638 15.84 33.36 42.40
N MET A 639 15.18 34.32 41.75
CA MET A 639 15.82 35.23 40.80
C MET A 639 16.75 36.18 41.57
N LEU A 640 18.02 36.16 41.25
CA LEU A 640 19.04 37.07 41.88
C LEU A 640 19.19 38.36 41.13
N LYS A 641 19.22 38.32 39.79
CA LYS A 641 19.53 39.48 38.97
C LYS A 641 19.13 39.28 37.54
N THR A 642 18.69 40.36 36.88
CA THR A 642 18.63 40.44 35.42
C THR A 642 19.78 41.31 34.94
N VAL A 643 20.48 40.92 33.89
CA VAL A 643 21.61 41.62 33.29
C VAL A 643 21.48 41.71 31.77
N THR A 644 22.13 42.71 31.17
CA THR A 644 22.12 42.91 29.70
C THR A 644 23.00 41.86 29.01
N SER A 645 22.85 41.73 27.68
CA SER A 645 23.59 40.75 26.86
C SER A 645 25.12 40.95 26.82
N THR A 646 25.61 42.11 27.23
CA THR A 646 27.05 42.42 27.34
C THR A 646 27.70 41.80 28.58
N VAL A 647 26.91 41.49 29.61
CA VAL A 647 27.37 40.94 30.86
C VAL A 647 27.48 39.41 30.72
N THR A 648 28.64 38.85 31.00
CA THR A 648 28.94 37.40 30.94
C THR A 648 29.48 36.83 32.25
N ALA A 649 29.37 37.62 33.36
CA ALA A 649 29.73 37.16 34.68
C ALA A 649 28.90 37.88 35.78
N TYR A 650 28.66 37.18 36.86
CA TYR A 650 27.98 37.69 38.05
C TYR A 650 28.54 37.03 39.31
N THR A 651 28.73 37.79 40.38
CA THR A 651 29.16 37.21 41.67
C THR A 651 28.01 37.32 42.66
N ASP A 652 27.54 36.19 43.13
CA ASP A 652 26.61 36.11 44.26
C ASP A 652 27.34 36.35 45.58
N LYS A 653 27.26 37.59 46.05
CA LYS A 653 27.86 38.01 47.31
C LYS A 653 27.04 37.64 48.55
N THR A 654 25.77 37.27 48.37
CA THR A 654 24.88 36.94 49.50
C THR A 654 25.26 35.64 50.21
N VAL A 655 26.03 34.77 49.53
CA VAL A 655 26.47 33.46 50.04
C VAL A 655 27.92 33.49 50.62
N VAL A 656 28.51 34.66 50.84
CA VAL A 656 29.90 34.79 51.25
C VAL A 656 30.22 33.96 52.51
N SER A 657 29.34 33.97 53.51
CA SER A 657 29.45 33.27 54.78
C SER A 657 28.91 31.83 54.80
N ALA A 658 28.29 31.36 53.72
CA ALA A 658 27.54 30.12 53.67
C ALA A 658 28.40 28.85 53.47
N ASN A 659 29.56 28.76 54.16
CA ASN A 659 30.53 27.65 54.01
C ASN A 659 29.87 26.26 54.15
N GLY A 660 30.02 25.40 53.14
CA GLY A 660 29.52 24.04 53.10
C GLY A 660 28.11 23.88 52.56
N LYS A 661 27.39 24.97 52.25
CA LYS A 661 26.04 24.89 51.61
C LYS A 661 26.15 24.69 50.11
N SER A 662 25.29 23.84 49.59
CA SER A 662 25.17 23.56 48.14
C SER A 662 24.15 24.51 47.50
N TYR A 663 24.45 24.96 46.31
CA TYR A 663 23.61 25.83 45.48
C TYR A 663 23.63 25.36 44.02
N THR A 664 22.50 25.47 43.35
CA THR A 664 22.39 25.36 41.90
C THR A 664 22.13 26.74 41.33
N TYR A 665 22.91 27.15 40.36
CA TYR A 665 22.74 28.41 39.66
C TYR A 665 22.30 28.17 38.23
N THR A 666 21.33 28.96 37.77
CA THR A 666 20.79 28.89 36.44
C THR A 666 20.95 30.26 35.76
N VAL A 667 21.54 30.28 34.59
CA VAL A 667 21.67 31.50 33.76
C VAL A 667 20.83 31.32 32.51
N GLN A 668 19.66 31.93 32.51
CA GLN A 668 18.69 31.83 31.45
C GLN A 668 18.81 33.04 30.49
N PRO A 669 19.22 32.84 29.22
CA PRO A 669 19.17 33.88 28.22
C PRO A 669 17.73 34.20 27.87
N TYR A 670 17.41 35.47 27.62
CA TYR A 670 16.08 35.90 27.17
C TYR A 670 16.16 36.98 26.08
N SER A 671 15.08 37.09 25.29
CA SER A 671 14.84 38.18 24.36
C SER A 671 13.34 38.42 24.21
N GLY A 672 12.83 39.55 24.64
CA GLY A 672 11.40 39.83 24.71
C GLY A 672 10.65 38.74 25.48
N GLN A 673 9.71 38.10 24.79
CA GLN A 673 8.90 36.99 25.36
C GLN A 673 9.54 35.60 25.27
N TRP A 674 10.70 35.46 24.64
CA TRP A 674 11.34 34.18 24.45
C TRP A 674 12.46 33.95 25.44
N ASP A 675 12.40 32.79 26.10
CA ASP A 675 13.42 32.31 27.00
C ASP A 675 14.26 31.24 26.31
N GLY A 676 15.56 31.27 26.54
CA GLY A 676 16.46 30.19 26.13
C GLY A 676 16.52 29.09 27.20
N PRO A 677 17.11 27.95 26.85
CA PRO A 677 17.32 26.86 27.79
C PRO A 677 18.38 27.23 28.82
N SER A 678 18.23 26.71 30.03
CA SER A 678 19.19 26.78 31.10
C SER A 678 19.46 25.35 31.61
N GLU A 679 20.72 25.03 31.83
CA GLU A 679 21.11 23.66 32.25
C GLU A 679 21.38 23.59 33.76
N GLY A 680 21.70 24.70 34.36
CA GLY A 680 22.04 24.80 35.76
C GLY A 680 23.43 24.27 36.11
N VAL A 681 24.15 24.96 36.95
CA VAL A 681 25.44 24.53 37.49
C VAL A 681 25.38 24.41 38.99
N SER A 682 25.63 23.23 39.51
CA SER A 682 25.69 22.97 40.98
C SER A 682 27.07 23.18 41.53
N THR A 683 27.15 23.85 42.68
CA THR A 683 28.43 24.06 43.38
C THR A 683 28.22 24.12 44.89
N VAL A 684 29.23 23.70 45.64
CA VAL A 684 29.29 23.86 47.10
C VAL A 684 30.05 25.14 47.42
N ARG A 685 29.45 26.03 48.19
CA ARG A 685 30.18 27.20 48.72
C ARG A 685 31.28 26.73 49.68
N LEU A 686 32.55 26.99 49.33
CA LEU A 686 33.68 26.71 50.17
C LEU A 686 34.49 28.01 50.40
N THR A 687 34.68 28.38 51.64
CA THR A 687 35.58 29.49 52.00
C THR A 687 37.02 29.09 51.77
N GLY A 688 37.85 30.04 51.38
CA GLY A 688 39.26 29.81 51.14
C GLY A 688 40.05 29.41 52.43
N VAL A 689 41.13 28.74 52.20
CA VAL A 689 42.11 28.43 53.25
C VAL A 689 43.36 29.32 53.15
N THR A 690 44.07 29.48 54.21
CA THR A 690 45.36 30.26 54.25
C THR A 690 46.49 29.27 54.32
N LEU A 691 47.47 29.34 53.42
CA LEU A 691 48.70 28.63 53.47
C LEU A 691 49.63 29.35 54.52
N LYS A 692 49.72 28.79 55.74
CA LYS A 692 50.46 29.35 56.88
C LYS A 692 51.94 29.33 56.61
N LYS A 693 52.47 28.16 56.23
CA LYS A 693 53.96 27.99 56.14
C LYS A 693 54.31 27.08 54.95
N ALA A 694 55.40 27.38 54.29
CA ALA A 694 56.11 26.50 53.36
C ALA A 694 57.58 26.59 53.75
N ALA A 695 58.21 25.47 54.24
CA ALA A 695 59.57 25.44 54.73
C ALA A 695 60.27 24.13 54.34
N LYS A 696 61.58 24.17 54.24
CA LYS A 696 62.40 22.96 54.10
C LYS A 696 62.13 21.98 55.25
N ALA A 697 62.00 20.68 54.91
CA ALA A 697 61.81 19.61 55.90
C ALA A 697 62.38 18.29 55.37
N GLY A 698 63.53 17.88 55.89
CA GLY A 698 64.26 16.72 55.39
C GLY A 698 64.52 16.84 53.87
N SER A 699 64.20 15.84 53.10
CA SER A 699 64.35 15.83 51.62
C SER A 699 63.26 16.57 50.86
N GLY A 700 62.26 17.20 51.53
CA GLY A 700 61.13 17.84 50.91
C GLY A 700 60.80 19.25 51.37
N ILE A 701 59.64 19.77 51.05
CA ILE A 701 59.05 21.02 51.51
C ILE A 701 57.76 20.69 52.27
N LYS A 702 57.76 21.05 53.63
CA LYS A 702 56.58 20.91 54.48
C LYS A 702 55.66 22.14 54.29
N LEU A 703 54.42 21.89 54.03
CA LEU A 703 53.33 22.85 53.90
C LEU A 703 52.37 22.73 55.06
N THR A 704 51.86 23.84 55.60
CA THR A 704 50.84 23.86 56.65
C THR A 704 49.80 24.93 56.30
N TRP A 705 48.53 24.65 56.54
CA TRP A 705 47.41 25.54 56.17
C TRP A 705 46.30 25.55 57.22
N THR A 706 45.34 26.47 57.07
CA THR A 706 44.15 26.56 57.93
C THR A 706 43.10 25.52 57.55
N ARG A 707 42.38 25.05 58.56
CA ARG A 707 41.26 24.11 58.34
C ARG A 707 40.06 24.79 57.69
N ASN A 708 39.40 24.11 56.75
CA ASN A 708 38.02 24.34 56.38
C ASN A 708 37.18 23.15 56.86
N SER A 709 36.34 23.34 57.89
CA SER A 709 35.59 22.27 58.55
C SER A 709 34.54 21.61 57.66
N LYS A 710 34.12 22.27 56.57
CA LYS A 710 33.10 21.81 55.64
C LYS A 710 33.67 21.15 54.38
N ALA A 711 34.98 21.23 54.19
CA ALA A 711 35.66 20.57 53.08
C ALA A 711 35.77 19.04 53.29
N LYS A 712 35.85 18.27 52.23
CA LYS A 712 36.23 16.86 52.21
C LYS A 712 37.72 16.70 52.38
N GLY A 713 38.51 17.64 51.81
CA GLY A 713 39.95 17.63 51.85
C GLY A 713 40.56 18.86 51.17
N TYR A 714 41.82 18.73 50.76
CA TYR A 714 42.58 19.83 50.18
C TYR A 714 43.35 19.41 48.95
N GLU A 715 43.51 20.34 48.00
CA GLU A 715 44.38 20.18 46.83
C GLU A 715 45.59 21.13 46.94
N ILE A 716 46.74 20.61 46.66
CA ILE A 716 48.00 21.31 46.72
C ILE A 716 48.49 21.61 45.32
N TYR A 717 48.76 22.84 45.07
CA TYR A 717 49.26 23.33 43.76
C TYR A 717 50.68 23.86 43.93
N ARG A 718 51.56 23.53 43.02
CA ARG A 718 52.95 23.94 42.94
C ARG A 718 53.25 24.56 41.58
N LYS A 719 54.09 25.56 41.55
CA LYS A 719 54.83 25.98 40.34
C LYS A 719 56.35 26.12 40.68
N MET A 720 57.20 25.92 39.70
CA MET A 720 58.67 26.05 39.82
C MET A 720 59.09 27.25 38.95
N ASN A 721 59.94 28.16 39.53
CA ASN A 721 60.57 29.27 38.82
C ASN A 721 59.68 30.01 37.79
N GLY A 722 58.49 30.43 38.19
CA GLY A 722 57.62 31.18 37.32
C GLY A 722 56.77 30.33 36.37
N GLY A 723 56.94 28.99 36.28
CA GLY A 723 56.15 28.07 35.45
C GLY A 723 54.68 28.05 35.80
N LYS A 724 53.91 27.16 35.14
CA LYS A 724 52.47 27.01 35.36
C LYS A 724 52.13 26.33 36.68
N TRP A 725 51.01 26.67 37.30
CA TRP A 725 50.46 25.99 38.46
C TRP A 725 50.00 24.59 38.10
N THR A 726 50.49 23.56 38.80
CA THR A 726 50.09 22.17 38.64
C THR A 726 49.64 21.61 39.99
N LYS A 727 48.56 20.83 39.97
CA LYS A 727 48.10 20.07 41.14
C LYS A 727 49.10 18.93 41.39
N VAL A 728 49.72 18.94 42.58
CA VAL A 728 50.78 17.97 42.91
C VAL A 728 50.33 16.97 43.98
N LYS A 729 49.31 17.28 44.76
CA LYS A 729 48.76 16.35 45.75
C LYS A 729 47.30 16.66 46.10
N THR A 730 46.55 15.61 46.39
CA THR A 730 45.20 15.68 46.98
C THR A 730 45.27 15.07 48.41
N ILE A 731 44.71 15.77 49.36
CA ILE A 731 44.56 15.34 50.75
C ILE A 731 43.10 15.03 51.00
N THR A 732 42.74 13.78 51.25
CA THR A 732 41.37 13.30 51.31
C THR A 732 40.66 13.51 52.67
N LYS A 733 41.44 13.80 53.74
CA LYS A 733 40.91 14.06 55.09
C LYS A 733 41.04 15.54 55.45
N ASN A 734 39.92 16.18 55.79
CA ASN A 734 39.89 17.61 56.13
C ASN A 734 40.59 17.94 57.47
N SER A 735 40.89 16.92 58.31
CA SER A 735 41.64 17.05 59.50
C SER A 735 43.17 17.13 59.28
N THR A 736 43.62 16.73 58.09
CA THR A 736 45.04 16.78 57.71
C THR A 736 45.41 18.19 57.28
N LEU A 737 46.15 18.92 58.05
CA LEU A 737 46.48 20.34 57.84
C LEU A 737 47.93 20.58 57.42
N SER A 738 48.64 19.50 57.13
CA SER A 738 50.05 19.61 56.66
C SER A 738 50.38 18.45 55.69
N CYS A 739 51.37 18.69 54.85
CA CYS A 739 51.97 17.63 54.04
C CYS A 739 53.39 18.00 53.66
N VAL A 740 54.17 17.01 53.29
CA VAL A 740 55.51 17.18 52.73
C VAL A 740 55.48 16.87 51.24
N ASP A 741 55.93 17.81 50.43
CA ASP A 741 56.19 17.60 49.00
C ASP A 741 57.63 17.11 48.84
N LYS A 742 57.79 15.82 48.57
CA LYS A 742 59.13 15.17 48.37
C LYS A 742 59.60 15.28 46.90
N ALA A 743 58.69 15.63 45.95
CA ALA A 743 58.99 15.72 44.48
C ALA A 743 59.61 17.09 44.14
N VAL A 744 60.62 17.53 44.91
CA VAL A 744 61.27 18.81 44.71
C VAL A 744 62.83 18.61 44.63
N ARG A 745 63.49 19.38 43.79
CA ARG A 745 64.95 19.28 43.54
C ARG A 745 65.65 20.33 44.27
N HIS A 746 66.89 20.01 44.80
CA HIS A 746 67.76 20.91 45.52
C HIS A 746 68.11 22.15 44.65
N GLY A 747 68.23 23.30 45.26
CA GLY A 747 68.58 24.56 44.58
C GLY A 747 67.42 25.24 43.81
N LYS A 748 66.32 24.57 43.58
CA LYS A 748 65.15 25.15 42.82
C LYS A 748 64.17 25.87 43.74
N THR A 749 63.55 26.93 43.24
CA THR A 749 62.52 27.72 43.95
C THR A 749 61.13 27.27 43.57
N TYR A 750 60.33 26.98 44.58
CA TYR A 750 58.93 26.51 44.39
C TYR A 750 57.98 27.45 45.11
N SER A 751 56.86 27.75 44.38
CA SER A 751 55.75 28.45 45.00
C SER A 751 54.55 27.49 45.14
N TYR A 752 53.81 27.62 46.26
CA TYR A 752 52.72 26.75 46.65
C TYR A 752 51.45 27.56 46.89
N LYS A 753 50.30 26.94 46.52
CA LYS A 753 48.96 27.33 46.93
C LYS A 753 48.22 26.08 47.39
N VAL A 754 47.17 26.29 48.20
CA VAL A 754 46.26 25.24 48.67
C VAL A 754 44.82 25.69 48.45
N CYS A 755 43.95 24.82 48.07
CA CYS A 755 42.51 25.03 48.17
C CYS A 755 41.81 23.88 48.90
N ALA A 756 40.67 24.17 49.49
CA ALA A 756 39.77 23.18 50.04
C ALA A 756 38.89 22.65 48.93
N TYR A 757 38.52 21.37 48.96
CA TYR A 757 37.56 20.80 48.01
C TYR A 757 36.47 19.97 48.70
N LYS A 758 35.30 19.90 48.07
CA LYS A 758 34.20 19.01 48.38
C LYS A 758 33.43 18.72 47.10
N ASP A 759 33.20 17.44 46.82
CA ASP A 759 32.62 16.96 45.57
C ASP A 759 33.43 17.50 44.36
N THR A 760 32.80 18.11 43.39
CA THR A 760 33.45 18.76 42.25
C THR A 760 33.86 20.22 42.53
N SER A 761 33.49 20.77 43.69
CA SER A 761 33.72 22.19 44.05
C SER A 761 35.05 22.38 44.79
N THR A 762 35.76 23.45 44.40
CA THR A 762 36.97 23.89 45.09
C THR A 762 36.80 25.30 45.66
N SER A 763 37.45 25.58 46.78
CA SER A 763 37.56 26.96 47.28
C SER A 763 38.51 27.79 46.41
N GLN A 764 38.49 29.10 46.59
CA GLN A 764 39.55 29.94 46.05
C GLN A 764 40.94 29.42 46.55
N LEU A 765 41.94 29.51 45.66
CA LEU A 765 43.32 29.20 46.02
C LEU A 765 43.81 30.16 47.11
N SER A 766 44.59 29.61 48.04
CA SER A 766 45.21 30.38 49.13
C SER A 766 46.20 31.45 48.66
N ASN A 767 46.70 32.25 49.60
CA ASN A 767 47.89 33.05 49.38
C ASN A 767 49.08 32.17 48.96
N THR A 768 50.04 32.77 48.25
CA THR A 768 51.22 32.10 47.74
C THR A 768 52.32 32.10 48.84
N LYS A 769 52.97 30.99 49.06
CA LYS A 769 54.21 30.89 49.75
C LYS A 769 55.31 30.35 48.88
N THR A 770 56.46 31.02 48.87
CA THR A 770 57.57 30.66 48.00
C THR A 770 58.73 30.22 48.87
N VAL A 771 59.44 29.18 48.48
CA VAL A 771 60.56 28.61 49.20
C VAL A 771 61.58 28.01 48.24
N LYS A 772 62.90 28.27 48.50
CA LYS A 772 64.01 27.61 47.79
C LYS A 772 64.34 26.30 48.50
N ARG A 773 64.31 25.20 47.71
CA ARG A 773 64.62 23.87 48.26
C ARG A 773 66.12 23.71 48.52
#